data_d07108771ce8f9a0d8b4e9b56f00a822
#
_entry.id   d07108771ce8f9a0d8b4e9b56f00a822
#
_cell.length_a   1.000
_cell.length_b   1.000
_cell.length_c   1.000
_cell.angle_alpha   90.00
_cell.angle_beta   90.00
_cell.angle_gamma   90.00
#
_symmetry.space_group_name_H-M   'P 1'
#
loop_
_entity.id
_entity.type
_entity.pdbx_description
1 polymer ?
#
loop_
_entity_poly.entity_id
_entity_poly.type
_entity_poly.pdbx_seq_one_letter_code
_entity_poly.pdbx_strand_id
1 'polypeptide(L)'
;MQTLWQDLRYGLRMLAKTPGFTAVAVLTLALGIGASTAIFSVVDAVLLRTLPYPNPQKIVRVWEQAPDGHRMNLADPNFDDFRTQNNTFAALAVYGYGLSSVSGGSEPVRVNIAEVSSGFFKTLGVEPFRGRAFGAEEQRLHGAPAAIVSDSYWRRYLGGATNLSKFHLRMEGAVYPVVGVMPAGFDFPPGSAAWIPRELDPELPSRTAHNWRGLGRIRDGVTVAQARANLSAIARRIKDQYGKEVDLNDSAVVPLADAMVGDARTALLILLGAVGLLLLVACANVAGLLLARTAARRKELAVRAALGASRGRLIQQFLAESLTLSLAAGGLGILITTWAVGVLPAILPANLPRQQGIAINTPVLLFALAAIVTVAVSLGLFAAWRAGGGDLQEALTAGSRSYSGTGASQRLRGFLVIGEIATTLVILVGAGLLGRSFLRLISTSPGFSQRNLITMEFSSPTPQAQTEGTEQAAIARQIHVMDDIVARLRAIPGAETVGLAGALPVAAGDDLADGDFLILNGRKPPANFDEWDRIAQNHSQVGHALYCVAGEGYFRTMGIPLIRGRMFGEQDDLSSPHVAVISEALARQRWPNRNPIGEAIDFGNMDGNLKPLTIVGIVGDIRARGLNFPPSPIIYVDYRQRGMNANSSPTIVMRSAAPAGEMVSAARGIFHDLAPDAPVKFSTFAEEMGGWLADRRFLLLLVGI
;
A
#
# COMPACT_ATOMS: atom_id res chain seq x y z
N MET A 1 -1.10 -22.98 47.90
CA MET A 1 -2.18 -22.14 47.31
C MET A 1 -2.74 -21.12 48.26
N GLN A 2 -2.99 -21.42 49.52
CA GLN A 2 -3.51 -20.45 50.50
C GLN A 2 -2.63 -19.24 50.74
N THR A 3 -1.31 -19.40 50.70
CA THR A 3 -0.32 -18.30 50.86
C THR A 3 -0.31 -17.30 49.70
N LEU A 4 -0.45 -17.75 48.42
CA LEU A 4 -0.51 -16.87 47.25
C LEU A 4 -1.73 -16.00 47.22
N TRP A 5 -2.90 -16.55 47.59
CA TRP A 5 -4.16 -15.80 47.71
C TRP A 5 -4.11 -14.74 48.83
N GLN A 6 -3.46 -15.06 49.94
CA GLN A 6 -3.23 -14.10 51.01
C GLN A 6 -2.28 -12.97 50.58
N ASP A 7 -1.24 -13.28 49.82
CA ASP A 7 -0.28 -12.29 49.32
C ASP A 7 -0.92 -11.36 48.29
N LEU A 8 -1.77 -11.89 47.40
CA LEU A 8 -2.54 -11.08 46.43
C LEU A 8 -3.53 -10.15 47.15
N ARG A 9 -4.27 -10.65 48.16
CA ARG A 9 -5.18 -9.84 48.95
C ARG A 9 -4.47 -8.77 49.77
N TYR A 10 -3.25 -9.08 50.25
CA TYR A 10 -2.38 -8.10 50.88
C TYR A 10 -1.88 -7.05 49.89
N GLY A 11 -1.47 -7.44 48.69
CA GLY A 11 -1.07 -6.54 47.61
C GLY A 11 -2.20 -5.55 47.26
N LEU A 12 -3.41 -6.04 47.05
CA LEU A 12 -4.59 -5.19 46.79
C LEU A 12 -4.86 -4.17 47.90
N ARG A 13 -4.81 -4.60 49.17
CA ARG A 13 -4.97 -3.68 50.31
C ARG A 13 -3.86 -2.62 50.39
N MET A 14 -2.64 -3.00 50.03
CA MET A 14 -1.50 -2.07 50.03
C MET A 14 -1.59 -1.06 48.89
N LEU A 15 -2.09 -1.46 47.74
CA LEU A 15 -2.35 -0.55 46.62
C LEU A 15 -3.50 0.44 46.95
N ALA A 16 -4.52 -0.01 47.62
CA ALA A 16 -5.63 0.85 48.08
C ALA A 16 -5.22 1.88 49.13
N LYS A 17 -4.20 1.59 49.99
CA LYS A 17 -3.70 2.52 51.00
C LYS A 17 -2.84 3.65 50.41
N THR A 18 -2.34 3.54 49.18
CA THR A 18 -1.51 4.54 48.53
C THR A 18 -2.07 4.88 47.10
N PRO A 19 -3.22 5.56 47.05
CA PRO A 19 -3.95 5.72 45.77
C PRO A 19 -3.17 6.54 44.75
N GLY A 20 -2.43 7.58 45.15
CA GLY A 20 -1.63 8.41 44.23
C GLY A 20 -0.50 7.61 43.54
N PHE A 21 0.26 6.83 44.31
CA PHE A 21 1.29 5.94 43.78
C PHE A 21 0.67 4.90 42.81
N THR A 22 -0.42 4.25 43.26
CA THR A 22 -1.08 3.19 42.50
C THR A 22 -1.63 3.73 41.18
N ALA A 23 -2.27 4.89 41.20
CA ALA A 23 -2.80 5.52 39.99
C ALA A 23 -1.70 5.84 38.97
N VAL A 24 -0.62 6.50 39.40
CA VAL A 24 0.52 6.82 38.52
C VAL A 24 1.16 5.55 37.96
N ALA A 25 1.45 4.56 38.81
CA ALA A 25 2.11 3.33 38.37
C ALA A 25 1.21 2.51 37.43
N VAL A 26 -0.09 2.38 37.74
CA VAL A 26 -1.06 1.65 36.89
C VAL A 26 -1.23 2.37 35.56
N LEU A 27 -1.42 3.69 35.53
CA LEU A 27 -1.58 4.45 34.28
C LEU A 27 -0.32 4.38 33.40
N THR A 28 0.86 4.56 34.00
CA THR A 28 2.12 4.48 33.25
C THR A 28 2.33 3.11 32.63
N LEU A 29 2.13 2.03 33.37
CA LEU A 29 2.25 0.67 32.83
C LEU A 29 1.10 0.33 31.86
N ALA A 30 -0.10 0.80 32.12
CA ALA A 30 -1.25 0.55 31.25
C ALA A 30 -1.06 1.20 29.87
N LEU A 31 -0.54 2.41 29.81
CA LEU A 31 -0.17 3.06 28.55
C LEU A 31 0.93 2.27 27.82
N GLY A 32 1.99 1.86 28.51
CA GLY A 32 3.07 1.09 27.92
C GLY A 32 2.61 -0.29 27.40
N ILE A 33 1.87 -1.06 28.21
CA ILE A 33 1.35 -2.37 27.83
C ILE A 33 0.27 -2.21 26.73
N GLY A 34 -0.61 -1.23 26.87
CA GLY A 34 -1.66 -0.97 25.89
C GLY A 34 -1.14 -0.59 24.51
N ALA A 35 -0.21 0.37 24.45
CA ALA A 35 0.42 0.78 23.22
C ALA A 35 1.19 -0.40 22.55
N SER A 36 1.99 -1.14 23.34
CA SER A 36 2.72 -2.31 22.83
C SER A 36 1.78 -3.39 22.30
N THR A 37 0.65 -3.63 22.97
CA THR A 37 -0.35 -4.64 22.56
C THR A 37 -1.12 -4.18 21.32
N ALA A 38 -1.47 -2.88 21.21
CA ALA A 38 -2.14 -2.32 20.05
C ALA A 38 -1.27 -2.42 18.80
N ILE A 39 0.02 -2.04 18.91
CA ILE A 39 0.97 -2.19 17.79
C ILE A 39 1.22 -3.65 17.45
N PHE A 40 1.33 -4.52 18.46
CA PHE A 40 1.46 -5.95 18.22
C PHE A 40 0.25 -6.53 17.49
N SER A 41 -0.97 -6.02 17.71
CA SER A 41 -2.16 -6.46 16.95
C SER A 41 -2.04 -6.15 15.45
N VAL A 42 -1.43 -5.03 15.08
CA VAL A 42 -1.11 -4.69 13.68
C VAL A 42 -0.02 -5.61 13.14
N VAL A 43 1.05 -5.79 13.90
CA VAL A 43 2.17 -6.69 13.53
C VAL A 43 1.66 -8.13 13.34
N ASP A 44 0.81 -8.62 14.24
CA ASP A 44 0.20 -9.96 14.09
C ASP A 44 -0.61 -10.07 12.81
N ALA A 45 -1.51 -9.12 12.54
CA ALA A 45 -2.38 -9.15 11.37
C ALA A 45 -1.59 -9.07 10.05
N VAL A 46 -0.56 -8.20 9.99
CA VAL A 46 0.17 -7.91 8.77
C VAL A 46 1.36 -8.85 8.56
N LEU A 47 2.17 -9.11 9.61
CA LEU A 47 3.44 -9.84 9.48
C LEU A 47 3.35 -11.31 9.90
N LEU A 48 2.63 -11.64 10.98
CA LEU A 48 2.71 -12.96 11.61
C LEU A 48 1.60 -13.90 11.16
N ARG A 49 0.41 -13.38 10.87
CA ARG A 49 -0.72 -14.20 10.46
C ARG A 49 -0.46 -14.84 9.11
N THR A 50 -0.62 -16.15 9.03
CA THR A 50 -0.53 -16.90 7.77
C THR A 50 -1.61 -16.44 6.78
N LEU A 51 -1.31 -16.52 5.48
CA LEU A 51 -2.32 -16.30 4.44
C LEU A 51 -3.44 -17.34 4.57
N PRO A 52 -4.71 -16.98 4.32
CA PRO A 52 -5.85 -17.88 4.45
C PRO A 52 -5.96 -18.86 3.26
N TYR A 53 -4.83 -19.36 2.79
CA TYR A 53 -4.75 -20.28 1.65
C TYR A 53 -4.14 -21.63 2.08
N PRO A 54 -4.51 -22.73 1.44
CA PRO A 54 -3.87 -24.02 1.68
C PRO A 54 -2.36 -23.96 1.38
N ASN A 55 -1.54 -24.40 2.35
CA ASN A 55 -0.07 -24.40 2.23
C ASN A 55 0.51 -23.05 1.75
N PRO A 56 0.26 -21.93 2.45
CA PRO A 56 0.54 -20.59 1.98
C PRO A 56 2.04 -20.34 1.73
N GLN A 57 2.92 -21.10 2.42
CA GLN A 57 4.37 -21.04 2.23
C GLN A 57 4.84 -21.50 0.84
N LYS A 58 3.98 -22.18 0.07
CA LYS A 58 4.26 -22.61 -1.31
C LYS A 58 3.79 -21.60 -2.35
N ILE A 59 3.05 -20.58 -1.94
CA ILE A 59 2.57 -19.53 -2.84
C ILE A 59 3.61 -18.43 -2.90
N VAL A 60 4.03 -18.08 -4.11
CA VAL A 60 5.09 -17.10 -4.36
C VAL A 60 4.65 -16.09 -5.40
N ARG A 61 5.17 -14.88 -5.28
CA ARG A 61 5.19 -13.87 -6.33
C ARG A 61 6.38 -14.14 -7.23
N VAL A 62 6.19 -13.90 -8.53
CA VAL A 62 7.21 -14.03 -9.56
C VAL A 62 7.35 -12.70 -10.27
N TRP A 63 8.59 -12.26 -10.51
CA TRP A 63 8.93 -11.07 -11.27
C TRP A 63 10.04 -11.40 -12.27
N GLU A 64 10.07 -10.64 -13.33
CA GLU A 64 11.27 -10.43 -14.11
C GLU A 64 12.21 -9.49 -13.38
N GLN A 65 13.49 -9.58 -13.66
CA GLN A 65 14.50 -8.73 -13.04
C GLN A 65 15.42 -8.14 -14.10
N ALA A 66 15.51 -6.82 -14.13
CA ALA A 66 16.40 -6.06 -15.00
C ALA A 66 17.89 -6.24 -14.63
N PRO A 67 18.84 -5.85 -15.49
CA PRO A 67 20.27 -5.93 -15.21
C PRO A 67 20.74 -5.19 -13.97
N ASP A 68 20.07 -4.11 -13.59
CA ASP A 68 20.33 -3.31 -12.38
C ASP A 68 19.72 -3.93 -11.11
N GLY A 69 19.00 -5.06 -11.22
CA GLY A 69 18.34 -5.74 -10.15
C GLY A 69 16.92 -5.25 -9.87
N HIS A 70 16.40 -4.27 -10.63
CA HIS A 70 15.01 -3.81 -10.51
C HIS A 70 14.04 -4.93 -10.87
N ARG A 71 12.93 -5.03 -10.10
CA ARG A 71 11.87 -6.03 -10.34
C ARG A 71 10.80 -5.44 -11.25
N MET A 72 10.48 -6.18 -12.29
CA MET A 72 9.45 -5.84 -13.28
C MET A 72 8.35 -6.89 -13.23
N ASN A 73 7.15 -6.52 -13.62
CA ASN A 73 6.07 -7.46 -13.89
C ASN A 73 6.46 -8.40 -15.04
N LEU A 74 5.63 -9.34 -15.41
CA LEU A 74 5.89 -10.29 -16.49
C LEU A 74 5.35 -9.77 -17.82
N ALA A 75 6.11 -9.92 -18.88
CA ALA A 75 5.64 -9.79 -20.24
C ALA A 75 4.97 -11.10 -20.71
N ASP A 76 4.00 -11.01 -21.62
CA ASP A 76 3.24 -12.17 -22.10
C ASP A 76 4.12 -13.32 -22.62
N PRO A 77 5.05 -13.10 -23.57
CA PRO A 77 5.87 -14.17 -24.10
C PRO A 77 6.85 -14.74 -23.05
N ASN A 78 7.35 -13.91 -22.13
CA ASN A 78 8.24 -14.36 -21.08
C ASN A 78 7.51 -15.21 -20.04
N PHE A 79 6.25 -14.84 -19.72
CA PHE A 79 5.39 -15.66 -18.87
C PHE A 79 5.10 -17.01 -19.50
N ASP A 80 4.84 -17.07 -20.80
CA ASP A 80 4.59 -18.34 -21.49
C ASP A 80 5.81 -19.25 -21.48
N ASP A 81 7.01 -18.68 -21.70
CA ASP A 81 8.27 -19.41 -21.53
C ASP A 81 8.45 -19.92 -20.09
N PHE A 82 8.18 -19.10 -19.08
CA PHE A 82 8.23 -19.53 -17.69
C PHE A 82 7.22 -20.64 -17.40
N ARG A 83 5.99 -20.53 -17.90
CA ARG A 83 4.92 -21.48 -17.71
C ARG A 83 5.22 -22.84 -18.34
N THR A 84 5.75 -22.86 -19.55
CA THR A 84 5.97 -24.08 -20.34
C THR A 84 7.27 -24.78 -19.99
N GLN A 85 8.34 -24.06 -19.67
CA GLN A 85 9.67 -24.62 -19.47
C GLN A 85 10.01 -24.93 -18.00
N ASN A 86 9.21 -24.44 -17.02
CA ASN A 86 9.50 -24.73 -15.62
C ASN A 86 9.14 -26.17 -15.24
N ASN A 87 9.88 -26.69 -14.25
CA ASN A 87 9.62 -28.01 -13.65
C ASN A 87 9.44 -27.96 -12.11
N THR A 88 9.49 -26.79 -11.52
CA THR A 88 9.46 -26.56 -10.08
C THR A 88 8.12 -26.05 -9.56
N PHE A 89 7.23 -25.60 -10.45
CA PHE A 89 5.91 -25.12 -10.09
C PHE A 89 4.82 -26.15 -10.39
N ALA A 90 3.86 -26.28 -9.47
CA ALA A 90 2.64 -27.05 -9.66
C ALA A 90 1.60 -26.27 -10.47
N ALA A 91 1.63 -24.94 -10.34
CA ALA A 91 0.83 -24.00 -11.13
C ALA A 91 1.57 -22.65 -11.19
N LEU A 92 1.54 -22.02 -12.35
CA LEU A 92 2.02 -20.65 -12.57
C LEU A 92 0.91 -19.89 -13.28
N ALA A 93 0.62 -18.69 -12.82
CA ALA A 93 -0.45 -17.85 -13.33
C ALA A 93 -0.02 -16.39 -13.33
N VAL A 94 -0.70 -15.58 -14.13
CA VAL A 94 -0.58 -14.12 -14.08
C VAL A 94 -1.93 -13.50 -13.79
N TYR A 95 -1.90 -12.27 -13.28
CA TYR A 95 -3.08 -11.46 -13.05
C TYR A 95 -2.77 -9.98 -13.23
N GLY A 96 -3.77 -9.24 -13.69
CA GLY A 96 -3.88 -7.79 -13.63
C GLY A 96 -5.10 -7.42 -12.78
N TYR A 97 -5.22 -6.19 -12.37
CA TYR A 97 -6.46 -5.68 -11.78
C TYR A 97 -6.53 -4.17 -11.93
N GLY A 98 -7.73 -3.66 -12.05
CA GLY A 98 -8.01 -2.26 -12.20
C GLY A 98 -9.44 -1.92 -11.82
N LEU A 99 -9.71 -0.62 -11.73
CA LEU A 99 -11.07 -0.12 -11.52
C LEU A 99 -11.84 -0.18 -12.83
N SER A 100 -12.97 -0.87 -12.85
CA SER A 100 -13.89 -0.91 -13.99
C SER A 100 -15.30 -0.50 -13.56
N SER A 101 -16.04 0.05 -14.51
CA SER A 101 -17.47 0.35 -14.36
C SER A 101 -18.28 -0.88 -14.66
N VAL A 102 -19.06 -1.33 -13.68
CA VAL A 102 -19.92 -2.51 -13.81
C VAL A 102 -21.37 -2.08 -13.74
N SER A 103 -22.14 -2.41 -14.78
CA SER A 103 -23.59 -2.29 -14.81
C SER A 103 -24.23 -3.68 -14.91
N GLY A 104 -25.51 -3.79 -14.57
CA GLY A 104 -26.24 -5.07 -14.52
C GLY A 104 -26.78 -5.45 -13.16
N GLY A 105 -26.49 -4.63 -12.13
CA GLY A 105 -27.17 -4.60 -10.84
C GLY A 105 -28.26 -3.52 -10.79
N SER A 106 -28.64 -3.08 -9.58
CA SER A 106 -29.62 -2.01 -9.36
C SER A 106 -29.12 -0.64 -9.84
N GLU A 107 -27.82 -0.40 -9.74
CA GLU A 107 -27.16 0.84 -10.17
C GLU A 107 -25.77 0.50 -10.71
N PRO A 108 -25.22 1.29 -11.66
CA PRO A 108 -23.85 1.16 -12.11
C PRO A 108 -22.89 1.44 -10.94
N VAL A 109 -21.89 0.57 -10.76
CA VAL A 109 -20.90 0.70 -9.68
C VAL A 109 -19.48 0.62 -10.24
N ARG A 110 -18.57 1.35 -9.62
CA ARG A 110 -17.15 1.27 -9.92
C ARG A 110 -16.45 0.38 -8.90
N VAL A 111 -15.88 -0.71 -9.38
CA VAL A 111 -15.28 -1.74 -8.56
C VAL A 111 -13.98 -2.26 -9.17
N ASN A 112 -13.09 -2.81 -8.36
CA ASN A 112 -11.91 -3.49 -8.87
C ASN A 112 -12.30 -4.82 -9.50
N ILE A 113 -11.88 -5.01 -10.74
CA ILE A 113 -11.96 -6.25 -11.47
C ILE A 113 -10.57 -6.82 -11.64
N ALA A 114 -10.41 -8.10 -11.41
CA ALA A 114 -9.15 -8.79 -11.64
C ALA A 114 -9.25 -9.65 -12.92
N GLU A 115 -8.31 -9.46 -13.81
CA GLU A 115 -8.08 -10.33 -14.98
C GLU A 115 -7.11 -11.42 -14.56
N VAL A 116 -7.49 -12.68 -14.73
CA VAL A 116 -6.72 -13.82 -14.20
C VAL A 116 -6.53 -14.90 -15.24
N SER A 117 -5.29 -15.36 -15.40
CA SER A 117 -4.99 -16.45 -16.34
C SER A 117 -5.44 -17.80 -15.80
N SER A 118 -5.52 -18.77 -16.69
CA SER A 118 -5.78 -20.17 -16.36
C SER A 118 -4.81 -20.64 -15.26
N GLY A 119 -5.32 -21.31 -14.24
CA GLY A 119 -4.53 -21.76 -13.10
C GLY A 119 -4.45 -20.79 -11.92
N PHE A 120 -4.97 -19.57 -12.01
CA PHE A 120 -4.92 -18.57 -10.93
C PHE A 120 -5.54 -19.09 -9.62
N PHE A 121 -6.79 -19.53 -9.65
CA PHE A 121 -7.46 -20.09 -8.45
C PHE A 121 -6.79 -21.38 -7.97
N LYS A 122 -6.30 -22.23 -8.89
CA LYS A 122 -5.51 -23.43 -8.56
C LYS A 122 -4.20 -23.06 -7.85
N THR A 123 -3.55 -21.97 -8.25
CA THR A 123 -2.33 -21.47 -7.59
C THR A 123 -2.63 -21.03 -6.15
N LEU A 124 -3.76 -20.40 -5.89
CA LEU A 124 -4.20 -20.03 -4.55
C LEU A 124 -4.80 -21.21 -3.76
N GLY A 125 -5.24 -22.27 -4.45
CA GLY A 125 -5.90 -23.43 -3.86
C GLY A 125 -7.28 -23.12 -3.31
N VAL A 126 -8.00 -22.18 -3.96
CA VAL A 126 -9.35 -21.75 -3.56
C VAL A 126 -10.28 -21.89 -4.75
N GLU A 127 -11.45 -22.46 -4.51
CA GLU A 127 -12.49 -22.64 -5.51
C GLU A 127 -13.75 -21.82 -5.14
N PRO A 128 -14.58 -21.47 -6.11
CA PRO A 128 -15.87 -20.86 -5.83
C PRO A 128 -16.72 -21.75 -4.92
N PHE A 129 -17.31 -21.15 -3.87
CA PHE A 129 -18.19 -21.91 -2.97
C PHE A 129 -19.58 -22.13 -3.55
N ARG A 130 -19.94 -21.35 -4.58
CA ARG A 130 -21.18 -21.45 -5.33
C ARG A 130 -20.93 -21.30 -6.81
N GLY A 131 -21.66 -22.06 -7.64
CA GLY A 131 -21.44 -22.07 -9.07
C GLY A 131 -20.21 -22.92 -9.42
N ARG A 132 -19.38 -22.46 -10.35
CA ARG A 132 -18.20 -23.16 -10.84
C ARG A 132 -17.03 -22.20 -11.07
N ALA A 133 -15.83 -22.74 -11.19
CA ALA A 133 -14.68 -22.05 -11.75
C ALA A 133 -14.82 -21.83 -13.26
N PHE A 134 -13.91 -21.08 -13.87
CA PHE A 134 -13.85 -20.92 -15.32
C PHE A 134 -13.60 -22.27 -16.00
N GLY A 135 -14.37 -22.53 -17.04
CA GLY A 135 -14.21 -23.72 -17.89
C GLY A 135 -13.12 -23.55 -18.95
N ALA A 136 -12.80 -24.63 -19.65
CA ALA A 136 -11.79 -24.62 -20.72
C ALA A 136 -12.18 -23.67 -21.88
N GLU A 137 -13.48 -23.48 -22.14
CA GLU A 137 -13.97 -22.57 -23.18
C GLU A 137 -13.71 -21.10 -22.86
N GLU A 138 -13.74 -20.73 -21.58
CA GLU A 138 -13.52 -19.39 -21.09
C GLU A 138 -12.03 -19.06 -20.87
N GLN A 139 -11.19 -20.11 -20.75
CA GLN A 139 -9.75 -20.03 -20.49
C GLN A 139 -8.90 -20.24 -21.75
N ARG A 140 -9.40 -19.83 -22.89
CA ARG A 140 -8.67 -19.85 -24.16
C ARG A 140 -8.80 -18.47 -24.84
N LEU A 141 -7.85 -18.17 -25.70
CA LEU A 141 -7.84 -16.93 -26.46
C LEU A 141 -9.17 -16.73 -27.18
N HIS A 142 -9.77 -15.56 -27.05
CA HIS A 142 -11.11 -15.22 -27.55
C HIS A 142 -12.22 -16.17 -27.06
N GLY A 143 -12.06 -16.69 -25.83
CA GLY A 143 -13.06 -17.58 -25.21
C GLY A 143 -14.37 -16.88 -24.88
N ALA A 144 -15.34 -17.64 -24.37
CA ALA A 144 -16.60 -17.08 -23.94
C ALA A 144 -16.41 -16.18 -22.70
N PRO A 145 -16.98 -14.96 -22.68
CA PRO A 145 -16.89 -14.11 -21.51
C PRO A 145 -17.58 -14.74 -20.29
N ALA A 146 -16.96 -14.64 -19.14
CA ALA A 146 -17.49 -15.12 -17.87
C ALA A 146 -16.94 -14.28 -16.71
N ALA A 147 -17.68 -14.22 -15.60
CA ALA A 147 -17.24 -13.56 -14.38
C ALA A 147 -17.48 -14.44 -13.15
N ILE A 148 -16.52 -14.40 -12.22
CA ILE A 148 -16.67 -14.92 -10.86
C ILE A 148 -16.69 -13.70 -9.93
N VAL A 149 -17.65 -13.63 -8.99
CA VAL A 149 -17.82 -12.47 -8.13
C VAL A 149 -17.40 -12.77 -6.67
N SER A 150 -17.06 -11.74 -5.92
CA SER A 150 -16.80 -11.87 -4.47
C SER A 150 -18.11 -12.10 -3.69
N ASP A 151 -18.01 -12.69 -2.51
CA ASP A 151 -19.16 -12.87 -1.61
C ASP A 151 -19.80 -11.51 -1.25
N SER A 152 -18.97 -10.47 -1.03
CA SER A 152 -19.45 -9.13 -0.71
C SER A 152 -20.23 -8.49 -1.87
N TYR A 153 -19.72 -8.62 -3.10
CA TYR A 153 -20.42 -8.13 -4.29
C TYR A 153 -21.73 -8.90 -4.51
N TRP A 154 -21.68 -10.24 -4.41
CA TRP A 154 -22.85 -11.09 -4.56
C TRP A 154 -23.97 -10.74 -3.56
N ARG A 155 -23.65 -10.52 -2.27
CA ARG A 155 -24.65 -10.14 -1.28
C ARG A 155 -25.20 -8.73 -1.49
N ARG A 156 -24.31 -7.78 -1.79
CA ARG A 156 -24.66 -6.35 -1.84
C ARG A 156 -25.41 -5.97 -3.12
N TYR A 157 -24.98 -6.49 -4.26
CA TYR A 157 -25.49 -6.06 -5.56
C TYR A 157 -26.34 -7.11 -6.28
N LEU A 158 -26.17 -8.40 -5.97
CA LEU A 158 -26.94 -9.49 -6.55
C LEU A 158 -27.92 -10.12 -5.55
N GLY A 159 -28.12 -9.50 -4.38
CA GLY A 159 -29.11 -9.88 -3.37
C GLY A 159 -28.90 -11.27 -2.75
N GLY A 160 -27.69 -11.86 -2.88
CA GLY A 160 -27.43 -13.20 -2.35
C GLY A 160 -28.17 -14.32 -3.06
N ALA A 161 -28.63 -14.09 -4.31
CA ALA A 161 -29.48 -15.01 -5.06
C ALA A 161 -28.80 -16.37 -5.33
N THR A 162 -29.57 -17.44 -5.24
CA THR A 162 -29.07 -18.81 -5.45
C THR A 162 -28.85 -19.16 -6.92
N ASN A 163 -29.67 -18.60 -7.81
CA ASN A 163 -29.57 -18.81 -9.25
C ASN A 163 -28.70 -17.73 -9.90
N LEU A 164 -27.46 -18.07 -10.24
CA LEU A 164 -26.50 -17.15 -10.83
C LEU A 164 -26.75 -16.89 -12.33
N SER A 165 -27.41 -17.79 -13.05
CA SER A 165 -27.60 -17.68 -14.52
C SER A 165 -28.41 -16.46 -14.97
N LYS A 166 -29.10 -15.78 -14.04
CA LYS A 166 -29.85 -14.56 -14.32
C LYS A 166 -29.01 -13.29 -14.27
N PHE A 167 -27.78 -13.37 -13.74
CA PHE A 167 -26.95 -12.20 -13.53
C PHE A 167 -25.83 -12.12 -14.55
N HIS A 168 -25.63 -10.92 -15.04
CA HIS A 168 -24.61 -10.57 -16.00
C HIS A 168 -23.95 -9.27 -15.56
N LEU A 169 -22.64 -9.22 -15.59
CA LEU A 169 -21.89 -7.98 -15.42
C LEU A 169 -21.70 -7.37 -16.81
N ARG A 170 -22.07 -6.11 -16.97
CA ARG A 170 -21.76 -5.36 -18.19
C ARG A 170 -20.57 -4.46 -17.88
N MET A 171 -19.48 -4.68 -18.58
CA MET A 171 -18.24 -3.96 -18.43
C MET A 171 -17.67 -3.67 -19.80
N GLU A 172 -17.27 -2.43 -20.07
CA GLU A 172 -16.57 -2.05 -21.31
C GLU A 172 -17.31 -2.49 -22.60
N GLY A 173 -18.65 -2.43 -22.58
CA GLY A 173 -19.48 -2.83 -23.72
C GLY A 173 -19.70 -4.35 -23.84
N ALA A 174 -19.01 -5.19 -23.09
CA ALA A 174 -19.19 -6.64 -23.07
C ALA A 174 -20.10 -7.11 -21.93
N VAL A 175 -20.68 -8.29 -22.12
CA VAL A 175 -21.59 -8.93 -21.15
C VAL A 175 -20.94 -10.20 -20.61
N TYR A 176 -20.68 -10.24 -19.32
CA TYR A 176 -20.04 -11.36 -18.62
C TYR A 176 -21.05 -12.09 -17.75
N PRO A 177 -21.52 -13.29 -18.14
CA PRO A 177 -22.35 -14.13 -17.27
C PRO A 177 -21.65 -14.44 -15.94
N VAL A 178 -22.36 -14.32 -14.82
CA VAL A 178 -21.84 -14.70 -13.52
C VAL A 178 -21.88 -16.21 -13.36
N VAL A 179 -20.72 -16.87 -13.37
CA VAL A 179 -20.58 -18.33 -13.31
C VAL A 179 -20.25 -18.86 -11.92
N GLY A 180 -19.73 -18.03 -11.04
CA GLY A 180 -19.32 -18.45 -9.69
C GLY A 180 -19.28 -17.32 -8.68
N VAL A 181 -19.22 -17.71 -7.40
CA VAL A 181 -19.05 -16.80 -6.25
C VAL A 181 -17.91 -17.32 -5.39
N MET A 182 -16.95 -16.47 -5.06
CA MET A 182 -15.82 -16.83 -4.18
C MET A 182 -16.25 -16.89 -2.72
N PRO A 183 -15.57 -17.72 -1.91
CA PRO A 183 -15.85 -17.83 -0.48
C PRO A 183 -15.74 -16.47 0.25
N ALA A 184 -16.52 -16.31 1.33
CA ALA A 184 -16.42 -15.14 2.19
C ALA A 184 -14.98 -14.96 2.71
N GLY A 185 -14.46 -13.74 2.63
CA GLY A 185 -13.09 -13.42 3.03
C GLY A 185 -12.01 -13.70 1.98
N PHE A 186 -12.36 -14.23 0.80
CA PHE A 186 -11.42 -14.26 -0.32
C PHE A 186 -11.27 -12.86 -0.91
N ASP A 187 -10.06 -12.32 -0.81
CA ASP A 187 -9.73 -10.95 -1.22
C ASP A 187 -8.34 -10.92 -1.87
N PHE A 188 -8.23 -11.51 -3.06
CA PHE A 188 -6.98 -11.47 -3.82
C PHE A 188 -7.25 -11.41 -5.35
N PRO A 189 -6.69 -10.43 -6.06
CA PRO A 189 -5.98 -9.25 -5.53
C PRO A 189 -6.85 -8.43 -4.56
N PRO A 190 -6.26 -7.65 -3.64
CA PRO A 190 -7.02 -6.94 -2.62
C PRO A 190 -8.08 -6.02 -3.20
N GLY A 191 -9.29 -6.06 -2.64
CA GLY A 191 -10.41 -5.22 -3.05
C GLY A 191 -11.14 -5.68 -4.32
N SER A 192 -10.79 -6.83 -4.92
CA SER A 192 -11.46 -7.34 -6.12
C SER A 192 -12.91 -7.71 -5.86
N ALA A 193 -13.82 -7.11 -6.63
CA ALA A 193 -15.24 -7.41 -6.61
C ALA A 193 -15.60 -8.57 -7.55
N ALA A 194 -14.86 -8.73 -8.65
CA ALA A 194 -15.01 -9.83 -9.58
C ALA A 194 -13.68 -10.20 -10.27
N TRP A 195 -13.66 -11.37 -10.85
CA TRP A 195 -12.58 -11.93 -11.65
C TRP A 195 -13.10 -12.30 -13.01
N ILE A 196 -12.34 -12.00 -14.07
CA ILE A 196 -12.60 -12.39 -15.46
C ILE A 196 -11.41 -13.13 -16.05
N PRO A 197 -11.58 -13.98 -17.06
CA PRO A 197 -10.48 -14.63 -17.73
C PRO A 197 -9.60 -13.61 -18.49
N ARG A 198 -8.28 -13.64 -18.27
CA ARG A 198 -7.33 -12.84 -19.05
C ARG A 198 -7.28 -13.25 -20.53
N GLU A 199 -7.53 -14.50 -20.81
CA GLU A 199 -7.46 -15.09 -22.14
C GLU A 199 -8.52 -14.51 -23.13
N LEU A 200 -9.42 -13.63 -22.65
CA LEU A 200 -10.31 -12.85 -23.50
C LEU A 200 -9.57 -11.83 -24.36
N ASP A 201 -8.47 -11.29 -23.83
CA ASP A 201 -7.63 -10.33 -24.53
C ASP A 201 -6.52 -11.04 -25.33
N PRO A 202 -6.15 -10.51 -26.52
CA PRO A 202 -5.05 -11.05 -27.29
C PRO A 202 -3.73 -10.90 -26.53
N GLU A 203 -2.85 -11.89 -26.64
CA GLU A 203 -1.51 -11.84 -26.07
C GLU A 203 -0.70 -10.76 -26.81
N LEU A 204 0.04 -9.95 -26.03
CA LEU A 204 0.95 -8.97 -26.59
C LEU A 204 2.25 -9.67 -26.99
N PRO A 205 2.73 -9.49 -28.24
CA PRO A 205 3.96 -10.14 -28.69
C PRO A 205 5.21 -9.54 -28.05
N SER A 206 5.11 -8.39 -27.40
CA SER A 206 6.24 -7.66 -26.84
C SER A 206 6.79 -8.34 -25.57
N ARG A 207 8.11 -8.59 -25.57
CA ARG A 207 8.84 -9.13 -24.43
C ARG A 207 9.26 -8.06 -23.40
N THR A 208 8.97 -6.79 -23.69
CA THR A 208 9.24 -5.64 -22.82
C THR A 208 7.97 -4.99 -22.28
N ALA A 209 6.79 -5.53 -22.60
CA ALA A 209 5.50 -5.07 -22.07
C ALA A 209 5.19 -5.76 -20.74
N HIS A 210 5.73 -5.25 -19.64
CA HIS A 210 5.63 -5.84 -18.30
C HIS A 210 4.28 -5.58 -17.64
N ASN A 211 3.19 -6.11 -18.20
CA ASN A 211 1.83 -5.80 -17.78
C ASN A 211 1.30 -6.69 -16.65
N TRP A 212 1.85 -7.91 -16.46
CA TRP A 212 1.22 -8.93 -15.66
C TRP A 212 1.97 -9.27 -14.36
N ARG A 213 1.24 -9.36 -13.29
CA ARG A 213 1.77 -9.77 -11.99
C ARG A 213 1.82 -11.29 -11.90
N GLY A 214 3.02 -11.86 -11.75
CA GLY A 214 3.23 -13.30 -11.67
C GLY A 214 2.87 -13.91 -10.32
N LEU A 215 2.21 -15.07 -10.31
CA LEU A 215 1.85 -15.84 -9.13
C LEU A 215 2.15 -17.31 -9.37
N GLY A 216 2.81 -18.00 -8.41
CA GLY A 216 3.16 -19.40 -8.56
C GLY A 216 2.90 -20.23 -7.31
N ARG A 217 2.59 -21.52 -7.49
CA ARG A 217 2.58 -22.54 -6.44
C ARG A 217 3.71 -23.52 -6.68
N ILE A 218 4.65 -23.56 -5.76
CA ILE A 218 5.81 -24.45 -5.80
C ILE A 218 5.35 -25.90 -5.55
N ARG A 219 5.94 -26.87 -6.25
CA ARG A 219 5.69 -28.31 -6.08
C ARG A 219 6.13 -28.78 -4.69
N ASP A 220 5.58 -29.92 -4.25
CA ASP A 220 5.98 -30.58 -3.03
C ASP A 220 7.45 -31.03 -3.11
N GLY A 221 8.19 -30.79 -2.03
CA GLY A 221 9.62 -31.11 -1.96
C GLY A 221 10.55 -30.08 -2.61
N VAL A 222 10.03 -29.06 -3.29
CA VAL A 222 10.83 -27.99 -3.91
C VAL A 222 10.89 -26.77 -2.98
N THR A 223 12.08 -26.22 -2.80
CA THR A 223 12.31 -24.97 -2.04
C THR A 223 12.13 -23.73 -2.92
N VAL A 224 11.89 -22.56 -2.29
CA VAL A 224 11.84 -21.25 -2.99
C VAL A 224 13.15 -21.00 -3.74
N ALA A 225 14.29 -21.35 -3.15
CA ALA A 225 15.60 -21.19 -3.78
C ALA A 225 15.75 -22.02 -5.06
N GLN A 226 15.29 -23.27 -5.06
CA GLN A 226 15.28 -24.13 -6.25
C GLN A 226 14.32 -23.61 -7.32
N ALA A 227 13.13 -23.16 -6.94
CA ALA A 227 12.17 -22.54 -7.85
C ALA A 227 12.75 -21.29 -8.51
N ARG A 228 13.40 -20.42 -7.72
CA ARG A 228 14.12 -19.26 -8.25
C ARG A 228 15.23 -19.66 -9.22
N ALA A 229 16.09 -20.59 -8.85
CA ALA A 229 17.18 -21.05 -9.70
C ALA A 229 16.68 -21.61 -11.06
N ASN A 230 15.55 -22.31 -11.05
CA ASN A 230 14.93 -22.83 -12.28
C ASN A 230 14.42 -21.69 -13.18
N LEU A 231 13.65 -20.70 -12.64
CA LEU A 231 13.20 -19.56 -13.44
C LEU A 231 14.36 -18.68 -13.88
N SER A 232 15.39 -18.47 -13.05
CA SER A 232 16.62 -17.76 -13.42
C SER A 232 17.35 -18.41 -14.61
N ALA A 233 17.38 -19.75 -14.65
CA ALA A 233 17.96 -20.45 -15.79
C ALA A 233 17.14 -20.27 -17.07
N ILE A 234 15.82 -20.20 -16.97
CA ILE A 234 14.92 -19.90 -18.11
C ILE A 234 15.13 -18.43 -18.55
N ALA A 235 15.15 -17.49 -17.61
CA ALA A 235 15.39 -16.08 -17.89
C ALA A 235 16.68 -15.83 -18.66
N ARG A 236 17.78 -16.49 -18.26
CA ARG A 236 19.05 -16.40 -18.95
C ARG A 236 18.96 -16.95 -20.38
N ARG A 237 18.30 -18.09 -20.59
CA ARG A 237 18.08 -18.64 -21.94
C ARG A 237 17.30 -17.67 -22.83
N ILE A 238 16.25 -17.06 -22.29
CA ILE A 238 15.49 -16.01 -22.99
C ILE A 238 16.44 -14.86 -23.35
N LYS A 239 17.25 -14.41 -22.39
CA LYS A 239 18.25 -13.33 -22.64
C LYS A 239 19.28 -13.72 -23.66
N ASP A 240 19.80 -14.94 -23.62
CA ASP A 240 20.77 -15.43 -24.61
C ASP A 240 20.16 -15.56 -26.02
N GLN A 241 18.88 -15.94 -26.11
CA GLN A 241 18.16 -16.11 -27.36
C GLN A 241 17.75 -14.78 -28.00
N TYR A 242 17.23 -13.84 -27.21
CA TYR A 242 16.63 -12.60 -27.69
C TYR A 242 17.53 -11.37 -27.46
N GLY A 243 18.60 -11.51 -26.71
CA GLY A 243 19.63 -10.49 -26.55
C GLY A 243 19.11 -9.16 -26.05
N LYS A 244 19.09 -8.16 -26.93
CA LYS A 244 18.66 -6.79 -26.59
C LYS A 244 17.15 -6.57 -26.72
N GLU A 245 16.41 -7.50 -27.28
CA GLU A 245 14.96 -7.45 -27.45
C GLU A 245 14.22 -7.71 -26.12
N VAL A 246 14.94 -8.03 -25.04
CA VAL A 246 14.40 -8.27 -23.71
C VAL A 246 15.13 -7.47 -22.64
N ASP A 247 14.39 -6.88 -21.73
CA ASP A 247 14.91 -6.23 -20.53
C ASP A 247 15.19 -7.24 -19.40
N LEU A 248 14.62 -8.40 -19.50
CA LEU A 248 14.79 -9.53 -18.60
C LEU A 248 16.26 -9.97 -18.56
N ASN A 249 16.87 -10.00 -17.38
CA ASN A 249 18.20 -10.55 -17.13
C ASN A 249 18.17 -11.74 -16.15
N ASP A 250 17.26 -11.72 -15.21
CA ASP A 250 17.07 -12.75 -14.18
C ASP A 250 15.60 -12.79 -13.78
N SER A 251 15.25 -13.68 -12.82
CA SER A 251 13.94 -13.74 -12.21
C SER A 251 14.01 -13.60 -10.70
N ALA A 252 12.98 -13.04 -10.09
CA ALA A 252 12.81 -13.01 -8.64
C ALA A 252 11.59 -13.83 -8.21
N VAL A 253 11.80 -14.72 -7.24
CA VAL A 253 10.75 -15.55 -6.62
C VAL A 253 10.76 -15.31 -5.13
N VAL A 254 9.65 -14.80 -4.59
CA VAL A 254 9.53 -14.40 -3.19
C VAL A 254 8.22 -14.95 -2.61
N PRO A 255 8.19 -15.48 -1.38
CA PRO A 255 6.93 -15.89 -0.75
C PRO A 255 5.88 -14.79 -0.84
N LEU A 256 4.63 -15.16 -1.19
CA LEU A 256 3.55 -14.19 -1.39
C LEU A 256 3.32 -13.34 -0.13
N ALA A 257 3.43 -13.93 1.06
CA ALA A 257 3.31 -13.21 2.33
C ALA A 257 4.34 -12.08 2.45
N ASP A 258 5.61 -12.35 2.11
CA ASP A 258 6.69 -11.36 2.16
C ASP A 258 6.51 -10.30 1.06
N ALA A 259 6.06 -10.70 -0.12
CA ALA A 259 5.79 -9.78 -1.23
C ALA A 259 4.64 -8.81 -0.94
N MET A 260 3.59 -9.27 -0.26
CA MET A 260 2.45 -8.42 0.14
C MET A 260 2.81 -7.40 1.22
N VAL A 261 3.73 -7.76 2.10
CA VAL A 261 4.15 -6.87 3.19
C VAL A 261 5.15 -5.81 2.72
N GLY A 262 6.05 -6.17 1.80
CA GLY A 262 7.03 -5.24 1.22
C GLY A 262 7.77 -4.39 2.27
N ASP A 263 7.83 -3.08 2.01
CA ASP A 263 8.52 -2.10 2.87
C ASP A 263 7.82 -1.87 4.23
N ALA A 264 6.53 -2.23 4.36
CA ALA A 264 5.79 -2.10 5.61
C ALA A 264 6.41 -2.94 6.75
N ARG A 265 7.13 -4.04 6.43
CA ARG A 265 7.81 -4.88 7.42
C ARG A 265 8.81 -4.08 8.26
N THR A 266 9.69 -3.35 7.60
CA THR A 266 10.74 -2.56 8.28
C THR A 266 10.09 -1.49 9.17
N ALA A 267 9.09 -0.78 8.65
CA ALA A 267 8.36 0.24 9.38
C ALA A 267 7.65 -0.32 10.63
N LEU A 268 6.96 -1.45 10.51
CA LEU A 268 6.25 -2.09 11.61
C LEU A 268 7.21 -2.65 12.69
N LEU A 269 8.38 -3.18 12.30
CA LEU A 269 9.39 -3.65 13.25
C LEU A 269 10.05 -2.49 14.00
N ILE A 270 10.34 -1.37 13.33
CA ILE A 270 10.84 -0.14 13.99
C ILE A 270 9.81 0.36 15.00
N LEU A 271 8.54 0.38 14.61
CA LEU A 271 7.46 0.80 15.48
C LEU A 271 7.31 -0.11 16.71
N LEU A 272 7.34 -1.43 16.50
CA LEU A 272 7.32 -2.40 17.62
C LEU A 272 8.50 -2.20 18.55
N GLY A 273 9.69 -1.91 18.00
CA GLY A 273 10.88 -1.53 18.79
C GLY A 273 10.67 -0.25 19.60
N ALA A 274 10.09 0.79 19.00
CA ALA A 274 9.82 2.07 19.66
C ALA A 274 8.85 1.92 20.84
N VAL A 275 7.73 1.20 20.65
CA VAL A 275 6.79 0.96 21.78
C VAL A 275 7.36 0.03 22.83
N GLY A 276 8.25 -0.90 22.45
CA GLY A 276 9.03 -1.70 23.39
C GLY A 276 9.96 -0.85 24.28
N LEU A 277 10.63 0.13 23.67
CA LEU A 277 11.44 1.11 24.42
C LEU A 277 10.56 1.98 25.33
N LEU A 278 9.39 2.39 24.88
CA LEU A 278 8.41 3.12 25.69
C LEU A 278 7.99 2.29 26.92
N LEU A 279 7.72 1.00 26.74
CA LEU A 279 7.41 0.09 27.85
C LEU A 279 8.58 -0.04 28.83
N LEU A 280 9.83 -0.08 28.33
CA LEU A 280 11.03 -0.08 29.19
C LEU A 280 11.14 1.20 30.02
N VAL A 281 10.88 2.37 29.44
CA VAL A 281 10.82 3.66 30.14
C VAL A 281 9.72 3.62 31.21
N ALA A 282 8.54 3.12 30.89
CA ALA A 282 7.45 2.94 31.84
C ALA A 282 7.84 2.02 33.03
N CYS A 283 8.52 0.92 32.74
CA CYS A 283 9.04 0.01 33.76
C CYS A 283 10.13 0.68 34.64
N ALA A 284 11.04 1.45 34.03
CA ALA A 284 12.08 2.18 34.79
C ALA A 284 11.47 3.22 35.73
N ASN A 285 10.48 3.96 35.29
CA ASN A 285 9.74 4.92 36.10
C ASN A 285 9.04 4.26 37.29
N VAL A 286 8.34 3.16 37.04
CA VAL A 286 7.66 2.41 38.13
C VAL A 286 8.66 1.74 39.03
N ALA A 287 9.80 1.24 38.52
CA ALA A 287 10.91 0.74 39.34
C ALA A 287 11.49 1.84 40.26
N GLY A 288 11.68 3.05 39.75
CA GLY A 288 12.07 4.22 40.52
C GLY A 288 11.11 4.56 41.66
N LEU A 289 9.81 4.52 41.37
CA LEU A 289 8.75 4.71 42.37
C LEU A 289 8.73 3.60 43.42
N LEU A 290 8.91 2.32 43.00
CA LEU A 290 9.00 1.17 43.90
C LEU A 290 10.23 1.27 44.82
N LEU A 291 11.39 1.74 44.32
CA LEU A 291 12.57 1.99 45.14
C LEU A 291 12.33 3.02 46.23
N ALA A 292 11.70 4.14 45.90
CA ALA A 292 11.33 5.17 46.87
C ALA A 292 10.42 4.61 47.98
N ARG A 293 9.42 3.81 47.56
CA ARG A 293 8.49 3.15 48.49
C ARG A 293 9.17 2.11 49.39
N THR A 294 10.02 1.28 48.80
CA THR A 294 10.79 0.27 49.55
C THR A 294 11.70 0.92 50.60
N ALA A 295 12.34 2.04 50.26
CA ALA A 295 13.16 2.82 51.19
C ALA A 295 12.34 3.37 52.38
N ALA A 296 11.10 3.84 52.14
CA ALA A 296 10.20 4.29 53.20
C ALA A 296 9.75 3.16 54.15
N ARG A 297 9.73 1.90 53.67
CA ARG A 297 9.28 0.71 54.41
C ARG A 297 10.44 -0.12 55.01
N ARG A 298 11.66 0.38 54.97
CA ARG A 298 12.86 -0.37 55.47
C ARG A 298 12.74 -0.87 56.88
N LYS A 299 12.20 -0.04 57.83
CA LYS A 299 11.98 -0.44 59.21
C LYS A 299 11.01 -1.62 59.34
N GLU A 300 9.94 -1.62 58.60
CA GLU A 300 8.94 -2.71 58.57
C GLU A 300 9.57 -4.03 58.07
N LEU A 301 10.36 -3.95 56.95
CA LEU A 301 11.06 -5.10 56.39
C LEU A 301 12.14 -5.67 57.36
N ALA A 302 12.87 -4.79 58.05
CA ALA A 302 13.86 -5.19 59.04
C ALA A 302 13.22 -5.92 60.25
N VAL A 303 12.09 -5.44 60.76
CA VAL A 303 11.34 -6.12 61.83
C VAL A 303 10.88 -7.50 61.39
N ARG A 304 10.34 -7.63 60.16
CA ARG A 304 9.89 -8.94 59.62
C ARG A 304 11.05 -9.92 59.47
N ALA A 305 12.20 -9.47 59.02
CA ALA A 305 13.37 -10.30 58.88
C ALA A 305 13.95 -10.71 60.25
N ALA A 306 13.91 -9.81 61.28
CA ALA A 306 14.28 -10.13 62.63
C ALA A 306 13.34 -11.14 63.30
N LEU A 307 12.05 -11.17 62.88
CA LEU A 307 11.05 -12.16 63.30
C LEU A 307 11.14 -13.49 62.52
N GLY A 308 12.19 -13.69 61.69
CA GLY A 308 12.46 -14.96 61.01
C GLY A 308 11.90 -15.09 59.58
N ALA A 309 11.47 -14.02 58.96
CA ALA A 309 11.05 -14.09 57.55
C ALA A 309 12.20 -14.47 56.64
N SER A 310 12.10 -15.60 55.91
CA SER A 310 13.12 -16.03 54.95
C SER A 310 13.21 -15.11 53.73
N ARG A 311 14.39 -15.03 53.08
CA ARG A 311 14.59 -14.24 51.85
C ARG A 311 13.59 -14.63 50.77
N GLY A 312 13.30 -15.93 50.64
CA GLY A 312 12.30 -16.44 49.67
C GLY A 312 10.90 -15.89 49.91
N ARG A 313 10.48 -15.72 51.17
CA ARG A 313 9.20 -15.15 51.56
C ARG A 313 9.08 -13.67 51.19
N LEU A 314 10.16 -12.91 51.37
CA LEU A 314 10.22 -11.51 50.92
C LEU A 314 10.14 -11.38 49.40
N ILE A 315 10.87 -12.23 48.68
CA ILE A 315 10.78 -12.28 47.19
C ILE A 315 9.34 -12.57 46.74
N GLN A 316 8.69 -13.59 47.33
CA GLN A 316 7.28 -13.91 46.98
C GLN A 316 6.35 -12.73 47.24
N GLN A 317 6.54 -12.00 48.34
CA GLN A 317 5.74 -10.83 48.64
C GLN A 317 5.91 -9.73 47.58
N PHE A 318 7.17 -9.37 47.20
CA PHE A 318 7.42 -8.37 46.16
C PHE A 318 6.89 -8.79 44.78
N LEU A 319 7.04 -10.07 44.46
CA LEU A 319 6.44 -10.61 43.22
C LEU A 319 4.91 -10.51 43.24
N ALA A 320 4.26 -10.83 44.38
CA ALA A 320 2.79 -10.72 44.48
C ALA A 320 2.32 -9.25 44.39
N GLU A 321 3.04 -8.30 45.05
CA GLU A 321 2.74 -6.86 44.96
C GLU A 321 2.91 -6.35 43.49
N SER A 322 4.00 -6.72 42.81
CA SER A 322 4.25 -6.35 41.41
C SER A 322 3.28 -7.02 40.46
N LEU A 323 2.89 -8.28 40.71
CA LEU A 323 1.91 -8.99 39.89
C LEU A 323 0.52 -8.34 39.99
N THR A 324 0.07 -7.97 41.20
CA THR A 324 -1.21 -7.26 41.39
C THR A 324 -1.23 -5.91 40.66
N LEU A 325 -0.12 -5.16 40.74
CA LEU A 325 0.03 -3.89 40.05
C LEU A 325 -0.01 -4.08 38.50
N SER A 326 0.77 -5.06 38.03
CA SER A 326 0.86 -5.34 36.59
C SER A 326 -0.44 -5.93 36.01
N LEU A 327 -1.19 -6.73 36.78
CA LEU A 327 -2.51 -7.21 36.39
C LEU A 327 -3.53 -6.06 36.29
N ALA A 328 -3.53 -5.14 37.24
CA ALA A 328 -4.41 -3.96 37.18
C ALA A 328 -4.05 -3.07 35.98
N ALA A 329 -2.75 -2.83 35.76
CA ALA A 329 -2.26 -2.08 34.62
C ALA A 329 -2.54 -2.80 33.28
N GLY A 330 -2.36 -4.13 33.23
CA GLY A 330 -2.64 -4.95 32.06
C GLY A 330 -4.11 -4.97 31.70
N GLY A 331 -5.02 -5.09 32.70
CA GLY A 331 -6.45 -4.99 32.48
C GLY A 331 -6.87 -3.65 31.84
N LEU A 332 -6.35 -2.54 32.39
CA LEU A 332 -6.57 -1.21 31.84
C LEU A 332 -5.90 -1.06 30.46
N GLY A 333 -4.69 -1.62 30.28
CA GLY A 333 -3.97 -1.63 29.01
C GLY A 333 -4.75 -2.37 27.92
N ILE A 334 -5.37 -3.52 28.24
CA ILE A 334 -6.24 -4.24 27.29
C ILE A 334 -7.47 -3.40 26.93
N LEU A 335 -8.09 -2.68 27.88
CA LEU A 335 -9.19 -1.75 27.58
C LEU A 335 -8.74 -0.62 26.65
N ILE A 336 -7.55 -0.05 26.85
CA ILE A 336 -6.97 0.94 25.94
C ILE A 336 -6.74 0.32 24.56
N THR A 337 -6.23 -0.92 24.52
CA THR A 337 -6.01 -1.63 23.24
C THR A 337 -7.32 -1.87 22.49
N THR A 338 -8.42 -2.27 23.17
CA THR A 338 -9.73 -2.48 22.49
C THR A 338 -10.24 -1.20 21.86
N TRP A 339 -10.12 -0.09 22.57
CA TRP A 339 -10.48 1.23 22.04
C TRP A 339 -9.58 1.62 20.86
N ALA A 340 -8.27 1.50 21.01
CA ALA A 340 -7.30 1.84 19.98
C ALA A 340 -7.51 1.00 18.69
N VAL A 341 -7.70 -0.31 18.81
CA VAL A 341 -7.95 -1.22 17.66
C VAL A 341 -9.26 -0.86 16.96
N GLY A 342 -10.27 -0.35 17.67
CA GLY A 342 -11.52 0.12 17.07
C GLY A 342 -11.37 1.42 16.26
N VAL A 343 -10.45 2.30 16.66
CA VAL A 343 -10.18 3.58 15.98
C VAL A 343 -9.13 3.42 14.86
N LEU A 344 -8.23 2.46 14.99
CA LEU A 344 -7.09 2.25 14.09
C LEU A 344 -7.49 2.14 12.60
N PRO A 345 -8.54 1.39 12.20
CA PRO A 345 -8.94 1.29 10.79
C PRO A 345 -9.27 2.63 10.11
N ALA A 346 -9.71 3.63 10.89
CA ALA A 346 -9.99 4.97 10.38
C ALA A 346 -8.72 5.82 10.12
N ILE A 347 -7.59 5.41 10.71
CA ILE A 347 -6.32 6.14 10.65
C ILE A 347 -5.31 5.40 9.75
N LEU A 348 -5.50 4.09 9.57
CA LEU A 348 -4.63 3.25 8.76
C LEU A 348 -4.72 3.60 7.28
N PRO A 349 -3.59 3.55 6.56
CA PRO A 349 -3.58 3.71 5.10
C PRO A 349 -4.45 2.66 4.41
N ALA A 350 -5.25 3.08 3.42
CA ALA A 350 -6.16 2.18 2.70
C ALA A 350 -5.45 1.02 1.97
N ASN A 351 -4.18 1.21 1.61
CA ASN A 351 -3.32 0.24 0.93
C ASN A 351 -2.59 -0.73 1.87
N LEU A 352 -2.74 -0.59 3.21
CA LEU A 352 -2.11 -1.54 4.13
C LEU A 352 -2.74 -2.93 3.96
N PRO A 353 -1.94 -3.98 3.69
CA PRO A 353 -2.48 -5.33 3.53
C PRO A 353 -3.23 -5.80 4.78
N ARG A 354 -4.36 -6.50 4.60
CA ARG A 354 -5.09 -7.19 5.68
C ARG A 354 -5.64 -6.30 6.80
N GLN A 355 -6.00 -5.07 6.53
CA GLN A 355 -6.59 -4.16 7.53
C GLN A 355 -7.80 -4.77 8.26
N GLN A 356 -8.67 -5.48 7.52
CA GLN A 356 -9.85 -6.15 8.08
C GLN A 356 -9.51 -7.26 9.09
N GLY A 357 -8.24 -7.69 9.13
CA GLY A 357 -7.74 -8.70 10.05
C GLY A 357 -7.25 -8.17 11.39
N ILE A 358 -7.16 -6.85 11.58
CA ILE A 358 -6.68 -6.25 12.82
C ILE A 358 -7.75 -6.40 13.89
N ALA A 359 -7.53 -7.31 14.84
CA ALA A 359 -8.44 -7.61 15.92
C ALA A 359 -7.67 -8.17 17.11
N ILE A 360 -8.26 -8.07 18.29
CA ILE A 360 -7.74 -8.73 19.48
C ILE A 360 -8.07 -10.21 19.39
N ASN A 361 -7.05 -11.00 19.10
CA ASN A 361 -7.11 -12.46 18.96
C ASN A 361 -6.27 -13.16 20.04
N THR A 362 -6.24 -14.50 20.02
CA THR A 362 -5.46 -15.29 20.98
C THR A 362 -3.97 -14.94 21.00
N PRO A 363 -3.24 -14.82 19.88
CA PRO A 363 -1.85 -14.35 19.86
C PRO A 363 -1.64 -12.99 20.53
N VAL A 364 -2.53 -12.03 20.29
CA VAL A 364 -2.45 -10.68 20.89
C VAL A 364 -2.68 -10.74 22.39
N LEU A 365 -3.64 -11.54 22.86
CA LEU A 365 -3.85 -11.75 24.29
C LEU A 365 -2.70 -12.47 24.97
N LEU A 366 -2.07 -13.45 24.29
CA LEU A 366 -0.88 -14.12 24.79
C LEU A 366 0.31 -13.18 24.88
N PHE A 367 0.50 -12.30 23.90
CA PHE A 367 1.51 -11.25 23.96
C PHE A 367 1.25 -10.29 25.13
N ALA A 368 0.03 -9.82 25.32
CA ALA A 368 -0.35 -8.96 26.44
C ALA A 368 -0.08 -9.65 27.78
N LEU A 369 -0.46 -10.92 27.90
CA LEU A 369 -0.19 -11.71 29.10
C LEU A 369 1.33 -11.86 29.35
N ALA A 370 2.10 -12.17 28.31
CA ALA A 370 3.54 -12.27 28.39
C ALA A 370 4.18 -10.94 28.83
N ALA A 371 3.71 -9.81 28.28
CA ALA A 371 4.16 -8.48 28.69
C ALA A 371 3.83 -8.20 30.16
N ILE A 372 2.61 -8.47 30.62
CA ILE A 372 2.19 -8.32 32.00
C ILE A 372 3.07 -9.15 32.94
N VAL A 373 3.29 -10.43 32.61
CA VAL A 373 4.12 -11.33 33.42
C VAL A 373 5.58 -10.86 33.44
N THR A 374 6.13 -10.47 32.30
CA THR A 374 7.52 -9.97 32.18
C THR A 374 7.70 -8.72 33.03
N VAL A 375 6.78 -7.76 32.96
CA VAL A 375 6.80 -6.54 33.79
C VAL A 375 6.69 -6.89 35.26
N ALA A 376 5.75 -7.76 35.67
CA ALA A 376 5.56 -8.19 37.04
C ALA A 376 6.82 -8.83 37.62
N VAL A 377 7.42 -9.77 36.88
CA VAL A 377 8.63 -10.50 37.31
C VAL A 377 9.82 -9.55 37.37
N SER A 378 10.04 -8.72 36.38
CA SER A 378 11.13 -7.76 36.32
C SER A 378 11.08 -6.76 37.51
N LEU A 379 9.90 -6.15 37.73
CA LEU A 379 9.70 -5.20 38.84
C LEU A 379 9.80 -5.89 40.20
N GLY A 380 9.22 -7.09 40.34
CA GLY A 380 9.23 -7.85 41.58
C GLY A 380 10.63 -8.34 41.96
N LEU A 381 11.40 -8.91 41.03
CA LEU A 381 12.77 -9.33 41.25
C LEU A 381 13.68 -8.14 41.53
N PHE A 382 13.51 -7.02 40.82
CA PHE A 382 14.26 -5.80 41.03
C PHE A 382 14.03 -5.24 42.45
N ALA A 383 12.78 -5.18 42.89
CA ALA A 383 12.45 -4.74 44.25
C ALA A 383 12.99 -5.70 45.33
N ALA A 384 12.89 -7.02 45.09
CA ALA A 384 13.39 -8.05 46.02
C ALA A 384 14.92 -8.06 46.12
N TRP A 385 15.61 -7.97 44.98
CA TRP A 385 17.08 -7.87 44.93
C TRP A 385 17.58 -6.69 45.78
N ARG A 386 16.88 -5.57 45.65
CA ARG A 386 17.25 -4.36 46.41
C ARG A 386 16.91 -4.44 47.91
N ALA A 387 15.83 -5.11 48.28
CA ALA A 387 15.43 -5.33 49.66
C ALA A 387 16.39 -6.29 50.40
N GLY A 388 17.00 -7.26 49.68
CA GLY A 388 17.91 -8.28 50.25
C GLY A 388 19.37 -7.87 50.39
N GLY A 389 19.78 -6.74 49.80
CA GLY A 389 21.19 -6.29 49.72
C GLY A 389 21.66 -5.31 50.80
N GLY A 390 20.88 -5.06 51.84
CA GLY A 390 21.27 -4.15 52.95
C GLY A 390 21.60 -4.90 54.25
N ASP A 391 22.63 -4.46 54.97
CA ASP A 391 22.93 -4.98 56.31
C ASP A 391 21.76 -4.67 57.27
N LEU A 392 21.06 -5.72 57.69
CA LEU A 392 19.90 -5.62 58.58
C LEU A 392 20.27 -5.02 59.96
N GLN A 393 21.52 -5.20 60.41
CA GLN A 393 22.02 -4.61 61.66
C GLN A 393 22.13 -3.08 61.58
N GLU A 394 22.59 -2.52 60.45
CA GLU A 394 22.63 -1.07 60.23
C GLU A 394 21.25 -0.41 60.21
N ALA A 395 20.22 -1.11 59.71
CA ALA A 395 18.85 -0.60 59.66
C ALA A 395 18.16 -0.52 61.04
N LEU A 396 18.58 -1.34 61.99
CA LEU A 396 18.05 -1.37 63.35
C LEU A 396 18.79 -0.38 64.30
N THR A 397 20.10 -0.07 64.04
CA THR A 397 20.92 0.80 64.85
C THR A 397 20.90 2.28 64.44
N ALA A 398 20.46 2.60 63.21
CA ALA A 398 20.35 3.95 62.68
C ALA A 398 19.16 4.69 63.35
N GLY A 399 19.44 5.30 64.51
CA GLY A 399 18.57 6.30 65.14
C GLY A 399 18.34 7.50 64.20
N SER A 400 17.27 8.22 64.40
CA SER A 400 16.57 9.30 63.69
C SER A 400 17.40 10.46 63.07
N ARG A 401 18.64 10.28 62.67
CA ARG A 401 19.38 11.31 61.92
C ARG A 401 19.41 10.99 60.45
N SER A 402 19.01 11.96 59.64
CA SER A 402 18.97 12.00 58.18
C SER A 402 20.01 11.08 57.51
N TYR A 403 19.57 9.88 57.10
CA TYR A 403 20.41 8.98 56.31
C TYR A 403 20.21 9.32 54.83
N SER A 404 21.12 10.12 54.28
CA SER A 404 21.28 10.21 52.82
C SER A 404 21.66 8.79 52.35
N GLY A 405 20.80 8.16 51.53
CA GLY A 405 20.90 6.77 51.09
C GLY A 405 22.33 6.35 50.71
N THR A 406 22.68 5.09 51.03
CA THR A 406 24.00 4.53 50.69
C THR A 406 24.37 4.84 49.26
N GLY A 407 25.64 5.20 48.97
CA GLY A 407 26.12 5.61 47.65
C GLY A 407 25.74 4.64 46.51
N ALA A 408 25.54 3.34 46.82
CA ALA A 408 25.05 2.32 45.90
C ALA A 408 23.54 2.54 45.48
N SER A 409 22.73 3.10 46.39
CA SER A 409 21.33 3.44 46.07
C SER A 409 21.18 4.64 45.13
N GLN A 410 22.05 5.64 45.39
CA GLN A 410 22.10 6.84 44.53
C GLN A 410 22.68 6.54 43.16
N ARG A 411 23.72 5.69 43.06
CA ARG A 411 24.29 5.25 41.77
C ARG A 411 23.30 4.47 40.91
N LEU A 412 22.56 3.53 41.51
CA LEU A 412 21.55 2.75 40.77
C LEU A 412 20.39 3.63 40.25
N ARG A 413 19.91 4.56 41.12
CA ARG A 413 18.89 5.53 40.68
C ARG A 413 19.42 6.45 39.58
N GLY A 414 20.68 6.90 39.71
CA GLY A 414 21.35 7.66 38.66
C GLY A 414 21.46 6.87 37.36
N PHE A 415 21.81 5.58 37.41
CA PHE A 415 21.88 4.72 36.24
C PHE A 415 20.51 4.53 35.56
N LEU A 416 19.42 4.32 36.31
CA LEU A 416 18.07 4.23 35.79
C LEU A 416 17.64 5.53 35.10
N VAL A 417 17.90 6.69 35.74
CA VAL A 417 17.59 8.01 35.18
C VAL A 417 18.40 8.27 33.89
N ILE A 418 19.71 7.92 33.90
CA ILE A 418 20.55 8.06 32.70
C ILE A 418 20.01 7.15 31.58
N GLY A 419 19.65 5.89 31.86
CA GLY A 419 19.06 4.96 30.89
C GLY A 419 17.73 5.45 30.34
N GLU A 420 16.87 6.01 31.20
CA GLU A 420 15.59 6.62 30.81
C GLU A 420 15.81 7.83 29.90
N ILE A 421 16.68 8.77 30.31
CA ILE A 421 17.00 9.94 29.49
C ILE A 421 17.59 9.51 28.13
N ALA A 422 18.51 8.56 28.12
CA ALA A 422 19.14 8.06 26.91
C ALA A 422 18.10 7.42 25.96
N THR A 423 17.21 6.57 26.50
CA THR A 423 16.15 5.91 25.72
C THR A 423 15.16 6.94 25.18
N THR A 424 14.73 7.87 26.03
CA THR A 424 13.82 8.96 25.64
C THR A 424 14.45 9.84 24.57
N LEU A 425 15.75 10.13 24.67
CA LEU A 425 16.48 10.90 23.66
C LEU A 425 16.54 10.16 22.32
N VAL A 426 16.79 8.85 22.33
CA VAL A 426 16.77 8.02 21.10
C VAL A 426 15.40 8.07 20.42
N ILE A 427 14.32 7.90 21.20
CA ILE A 427 12.95 7.99 20.67
C ILE A 427 12.67 9.39 20.12
N LEU A 428 13.03 10.44 20.85
CA LEU A 428 12.82 11.84 20.46
C LEU A 428 13.60 12.20 19.19
N VAL A 429 14.86 11.78 19.07
CA VAL A 429 15.68 11.98 17.87
C VAL A 429 15.07 11.22 16.70
N GLY A 430 14.66 9.97 16.89
CA GLY A 430 13.97 9.18 15.87
C GLY A 430 12.68 9.84 15.40
N ALA A 431 11.83 10.28 16.32
CA ALA A 431 10.61 11.02 16.02
C ALA A 431 10.89 12.34 15.29
N GLY A 432 11.90 13.09 15.74
CA GLY A 432 12.33 14.35 15.11
C GLY A 432 12.83 14.16 13.68
N LEU A 433 13.60 13.10 13.42
CA LEU A 433 14.08 12.76 12.07
C LEU A 433 12.94 12.35 11.14
N LEU A 434 12.01 11.53 11.61
CA LEU A 434 10.82 11.16 10.87
C LEU A 434 9.92 12.37 10.59
N GLY A 435 9.70 13.22 11.61
CA GLY A 435 8.95 14.46 11.45
C GLY A 435 9.60 15.41 10.44
N ARG A 436 10.93 15.60 10.51
CA ARG A 436 11.67 16.41 9.54
C ARG A 436 11.60 15.84 8.13
N SER A 437 11.73 14.51 7.99
CA SER A 437 11.61 13.83 6.69
C SER A 437 10.23 14.06 6.08
N PHE A 438 9.18 13.94 6.89
CA PHE A 438 7.80 14.20 6.44
C PHE A 438 7.56 15.67 6.08
N LEU A 439 8.01 16.62 6.92
CA LEU A 439 7.90 18.04 6.63
C LEU A 439 8.61 18.40 5.33
N ARG A 440 9.81 17.84 5.11
CA ARG A 440 10.53 18.02 3.85
C ARG A 440 9.74 17.48 2.67
N LEU A 441 9.11 16.32 2.84
CA LEU A 441 8.30 15.70 1.78
C LEU A 441 7.10 16.56 1.41
N ILE A 442 6.28 17.01 2.39
CA ILE A 442 5.10 17.83 2.12
C ILE A 442 5.44 19.25 1.65
N SER A 443 6.64 19.74 1.96
CA SER A 443 7.14 21.01 1.46
C SER A 443 7.77 20.93 0.05
N THR A 444 7.96 19.69 -0.45
CA THR A 444 8.49 19.48 -1.81
C THR A 444 7.44 19.87 -2.83
N SER A 445 7.79 20.77 -3.75
CA SER A 445 6.88 21.12 -4.85
C SER A 445 6.63 19.91 -5.75
N PRO A 446 5.37 19.56 -6.00
CA PRO A 446 5.04 18.50 -6.95
C PRO A 446 5.23 18.92 -8.41
N GLY A 447 5.46 20.22 -8.68
CA GLY A 447 5.54 20.79 -10.02
C GLY A 447 4.19 21.24 -10.58
N PHE A 448 3.12 21.15 -9.80
CA PHE A 448 1.77 21.59 -10.17
C PHE A 448 1.02 22.17 -8.96
N SER A 449 -0.07 22.87 -9.22
CA SER A 449 -0.90 23.52 -8.20
C SER A 449 -2.01 22.62 -7.71
N GLN A 450 -2.04 22.34 -6.40
CA GLN A 450 -3.03 21.44 -5.76
C GLN A 450 -4.30 22.19 -5.26
N ARG A 451 -4.33 23.53 -5.32
CA ARG A 451 -5.39 24.31 -4.68
C ARG A 451 -6.67 24.27 -5.48
N ASN A 452 -7.79 24.08 -4.81
CA ASN A 452 -9.14 24.15 -5.36
C ASN A 452 -9.37 23.24 -6.59
N LEU A 453 -8.74 22.05 -6.60
CA LEU A 453 -8.91 21.06 -7.64
C LEU A 453 -9.92 20.01 -7.22
N ILE A 454 -10.92 19.80 -8.07
CA ILE A 454 -11.88 18.71 -7.99
C ILE A 454 -11.52 17.71 -9.06
N THR A 455 -11.54 16.43 -8.72
CA THR A 455 -11.22 15.33 -9.61
C THR A 455 -12.47 14.49 -9.84
N MET A 456 -12.68 14.09 -11.08
CA MET A 456 -13.80 13.28 -11.55
C MET A 456 -13.21 12.12 -12.32
N GLU A 457 -13.01 11.01 -11.63
CA GLU A 457 -12.46 9.80 -12.20
C GLU A 457 -13.60 8.88 -12.65
N PHE A 458 -13.59 8.46 -13.91
CA PHE A 458 -14.62 7.60 -14.48
C PHE A 458 -14.01 6.59 -15.44
N SER A 459 -14.71 5.50 -15.69
CA SER A 459 -14.33 4.56 -16.74
C SER A 459 -15.18 4.87 -17.97
N SER A 460 -14.52 5.11 -19.07
CA SER A 460 -15.22 5.25 -20.33
C SER A 460 -15.45 3.86 -20.93
N PRO A 461 -16.66 3.53 -21.39
CA PRO A 461 -16.87 2.27 -22.08
C PRO A 461 -15.97 2.22 -23.32
N THR A 462 -15.01 1.32 -23.30
CA THR A 462 -14.17 1.05 -24.47
C THR A 462 -15.04 0.29 -25.48
N PRO A 463 -15.24 0.78 -26.68
CA PRO A 463 -16.00 0.05 -27.66
C PRO A 463 -15.22 -1.20 -28.08
N GLN A 464 -15.75 -2.39 -27.83
CA GLN A 464 -15.24 -3.61 -28.47
C GLN A 464 -15.54 -3.51 -29.97
N ALA A 465 -14.53 -3.16 -30.73
CA ALA A 465 -14.62 -3.16 -32.18
C ALA A 465 -14.30 -4.56 -32.71
N GLN A 466 -15.29 -5.18 -33.32
CA GLN A 466 -15.08 -6.44 -34.03
C GLN A 466 -14.59 -6.26 -35.48
N THR A 467 -14.41 -5.00 -35.93
CA THR A 467 -14.00 -4.66 -37.33
C THR A 467 -13.34 -3.27 -37.30
N GLU A 468 -12.26 -3.08 -38.05
CA GLU A 468 -11.47 -1.80 -38.11
C GLU A 468 -12.30 -0.53 -38.33
N GLY A 469 -13.32 -0.57 -39.17
CA GLY A 469 -14.19 0.59 -39.43
C GLY A 469 -15.14 0.93 -38.26
N THR A 470 -15.48 -0.03 -37.41
CA THR A 470 -16.28 0.18 -36.20
C THR A 470 -15.46 0.73 -35.06
N GLU A 471 -14.16 0.45 -35.00
CA GLU A 471 -13.23 0.95 -34.00
C GLU A 471 -13.03 2.45 -34.10
N GLN A 472 -12.69 2.95 -35.30
CA GLN A 472 -12.51 4.38 -35.53
C GLN A 472 -13.78 5.20 -35.22
N ALA A 473 -14.95 4.70 -35.62
CA ALA A 473 -16.24 5.34 -35.33
C ALA A 473 -16.55 5.34 -33.82
N ALA A 474 -16.09 4.33 -33.10
CA ALA A 474 -16.28 4.20 -31.67
C ALA A 474 -15.32 5.14 -30.90
N ILE A 475 -14.06 5.23 -31.30
CA ILE A 475 -13.09 6.22 -30.77
C ILE A 475 -13.59 7.64 -31.01
N ALA A 476 -14.08 7.96 -32.21
CA ALA A 476 -14.62 9.28 -32.52
C ALA A 476 -15.83 9.64 -31.64
N ARG A 477 -16.74 8.70 -31.37
CA ARG A 477 -17.88 8.90 -30.46
C ARG A 477 -17.41 9.12 -29.02
N GLN A 478 -16.41 8.36 -28.56
CA GLN A 478 -15.84 8.51 -27.23
C GLN A 478 -15.24 9.91 -27.06
N ILE A 479 -14.45 10.37 -28.03
CA ILE A 479 -13.86 11.72 -28.04
C ILE A 479 -14.99 12.76 -27.98
N HIS A 480 -16.03 12.63 -28.77
CA HIS A 480 -17.14 13.58 -28.80
C HIS A 480 -17.86 13.69 -27.43
N VAL A 481 -18.15 12.56 -26.79
CA VAL A 481 -18.73 12.55 -25.43
C VAL A 481 -17.81 13.21 -24.42
N MET A 482 -16.50 12.96 -24.51
CA MET A 482 -15.51 13.61 -23.63
C MET A 482 -15.47 15.14 -23.84
N ASP A 483 -15.46 15.58 -25.09
CA ASP A 483 -15.49 17.01 -25.44
C ASP A 483 -16.74 17.68 -24.92
N ASP A 484 -17.91 17.06 -25.06
CA ASP A 484 -19.19 17.57 -24.55
C ASP A 484 -19.19 17.67 -23.03
N ILE A 485 -18.69 16.66 -22.32
CA ILE A 485 -18.57 16.69 -20.85
C ILE A 485 -17.66 17.86 -20.44
N VAL A 486 -16.47 17.97 -21.03
CA VAL A 486 -15.51 19.04 -20.71
C VAL A 486 -16.12 20.43 -21.01
N ALA A 487 -16.82 20.59 -22.14
CA ALA A 487 -17.46 21.84 -22.52
C ALA A 487 -18.56 22.24 -21.52
N ARG A 488 -19.44 21.31 -21.14
CA ARG A 488 -20.51 21.59 -20.15
C ARG A 488 -19.93 21.86 -18.75
N LEU A 489 -18.87 21.17 -18.34
CA LEU A 489 -18.20 21.43 -17.06
C LEU A 489 -17.55 22.81 -17.04
N ARG A 490 -16.96 23.27 -18.16
CA ARG A 490 -16.42 24.64 -18.30
C ARG A 490 -17.51 25.70 -18.19
N ALA A 491 -18.74 25.37 -18.56
CA ALA A 491 -19.88 26.30 -18.51
C ALA A 491 -20.51 26.40 -17.11
N ILE A 492 -20.12 25.58 -16.13
CA ILE A 492 -20.63 25.68 -14.75
C ILE A 492 -20.18 27.01 -14.13
N PRO A 493 -21.10 27.83 -13.57
CA PRO A 493 -20.72 29.05 -12.84
C PRO A 493 -19.77 28.71 -11.69
N GLY A 494 -18.60 29.38 -11.65
CA GLY A 494 -17.56 29.10 -10.66
C GLY A 494 -16.45 28.14 -11.11
N ALA A 495 -16.58 27.47 -12.25
CA ALA A 495 -15.49 26.73 -12.88
C ALA A 495 -14.51 27.70 -13.53
N GLU A 496 -13.23 27.68 -13.09
CA GLU A 496 -12.19 28.54 -13.67
C GLU A 496 -11.54 27.87 -14.89
N THR A 497 -11.15 26.63 -14.74
CA THR A 497 -10.54 25.81 -15.80
C THR A 497 -10.90 24.34 -15.62
N VAL A 498 -11.01 23.63 -16.76
CA VAL A 498 -11.29 22.20 -16.79
C VAL A 498 -10.32 21.56 -17.78
N GLY A 499 -9.73 20.44 -17.37
CA GLY A 499 -8.81 19.64 -18.18
C GLY A 499 -9.04 18.16 -18.00
N LEU A 500 -8.61 17.37 -18.97
CA LEU A 500 -8.73 15.92 -18.97
C LEU A 500 -7.35 15.28 -19.00
N ALA A 501 -7.17 14.21 -18.22
CA ALA A 501 -5.96 13.38 -18.21
C ALA A 501 -6.31 11.89 -18.17
N GLY A 502 -5.40 11.04 -18.65
CA GLY A 502 -5.52 9.58 -18.56
C GLY A 502 -5.26 9.05 -17.15
N ALA A 503 -4.44 9.78 -16.36
CA ALA A 503 -4.18 9.47 -14.97
C ALA A 503 -3.76 10.74 -14.21
N LEU A 504 -4.01 10.76 -12.91
CA LEU A 504 -3.55 11.86 -12.04
C LEU A 504 -2.10 11.62 -11.59
N PRO A 505 -1.26 12.66 -11.61
CA PRO A 505 0.08 12.55 -11.03
C PRO A 505 -0.02 12.23 -9.52
N VAL A 506 0.93 11.48 -9.00
CA VAL A 506 1.04 11.03 -7.61
C VAL A 506 -0.01 9.98 -7.21
N ALA A 507 -1.26 10.10 -7.65
CA ALA A 507 -2.33 9.16 -7.29
C ALA A 507 -2.14 7.76 -7.90
N ALA A 508 -1.60 7.70 -9.12
CA ALA A 508 -1.33 6.42 -9.80
C ALA A 508 -0.06 5.70 -9.28
N GLY A 509 0.83 6.38 -8.55
CA GLY A 509 2.04 5.78 -7.99
C GLY A 509 2.92 5.09 -9.04
N ASP A 510 3.21 3.82 -8.83
CA ASP A 510 4.00 2.98 -9.76
C ASP A 510 3.16 2.39 -10.92
N ASP A 511 1.84 2.62 -10.94
CA ASP A 511 0.96 2.12 -12.01
C ASP A 511 0.89 3.08 -13.22
N LEU A 512 1.75 4.12 -13.28
CA LEU A 512 1.88 4.96 -14.47
C LEU A 512 2.54 4.18 -15.60
N ALA A 513 1.89 4.19 -16.77
CA ALA A 513 2.44 3.55 -17.96
C ALA A 513 3.74 4.23 -18.38
N ASP A 514 4.78 3.46 -18.59
CA ASP A 514 6.06 3.91 -19.11
C ASP A 514 6.59 2.93 -20.17
N GLY A 515 7.47 3.41 -21.02
CA GLY A 515 8.03 2.60 -22.07
C GLY A 515 9.10 3.33 -22.88
N ASP A 516 9.65 2.60 -23.84
CA ASP A 516 10.62 3.12 -24.74
C ASP A 516 9.96 3.82 -25.93
N PHE A 517 10.55 4.89 -26.40
CA PHE A 517 10.13 5.61 -27.60
C PHE A 517 11.30 5.80 -28.56
N LEU A 518 11.00 5.86 -29.87
CA LEU A 518 12.00 6.11 -30.90
C LEU A 518 12.14 7.59 -31.19
N ILE A 519 13.40 8.05 -31.41
CA ILE A 519 13.71 9.37 -31.90
C ILE A 519 13.99 9.23 -33.41
N LEU A 520 13.08 9.74 -34.24
CA LEU A 520 13.13 9.47 -35.69
C LEU A 520 14.25 10.26 -36.41
N ASN A 521 14.66 11.45 -35.94
CA ASN A 521 15.72 12.25 -36.52
C ASN A 521 15.59 12.43 -38.06
N GLY A 522 14.36 12.69 -38.56
CA GLY A 522 14.06 12.84 -39.97
C GLY A 522 13.93 11.53 -40.75
N ARG A 523 14.00 10.37 -40.12
CA ARG A 523 13.74 9.06 -40.74
C ARG A 523 12.26 8.84 -40.92
N LYS A 524 11.90 7.92 -41.81
CA LYS A 524 10.51 7.45 -41.95
C LYS A 524 10.13 6.72 -40.68
N PRO A 525 8.85 6.86 -40.22
CA PRO A 525 8.33 6.07 -39.13
C PRO A 525 8.34 4.58 -39.48
N PRO A 526 8.41 3.67 -38.48
CA PRO A 526 8.35 2.23 -38.70
C PRO A 526 7.02 1.84 -39.35
N ALA A 527 7.04 0.92 -40.30
CA ALA A 527 5.85 0.47 -41.01
C ALA A 527 5.03 -0.57 -40.17
N ASN A 528 5.69 -1.26 -39.24
CA ASN A 528 5.12 -2.26 -38.34
C ASN A 528 5.99 -2.39 -37.06
N PHE A 529 5.52 -3.17 -36.09
CA PHE A 529 6.21 -3.36 -34.81
C PHE A 529 7.53 -4.12 -34.97
N ASP A 530 7.68 -5.03 -35.93
CA ASP A 530 8.96 -5.71 -36.19
C ASP A 530 10.05 -4.72 -36.63
N GLU A 531 9.66 -3.71 -37.41
CA GLU A 531 10.59 -2.64 -37.78
C GLU A 531 10.87 -1.68 -36.63
N TRP A 532 9.84 -1.38 -35.81
CA TRP A 532 9.98 -0.61 -34.59
C TRP A 532 11.01 -1.26 -33.66
N ASP A 533 10.87 -2.55 -33.37
CA ASP A 533 11.76 -3.33 -32.49
C ASP A 533 13.19 -3.35 -33.04
N ARG A 534 13.34 -3.50 -34.35
CA ARG A 534 14.67 -3.46 -35.02
C ARG A 534 15.35 -2.10 -34.85
N ILE A 535 14.62 -0.98 -34.96
CA ILE A 535 15.15 0.36 -34.73
C ILE A 535 15.45 0.54 -33.24
N ALA A 536 14.63 0.02 -32.35
CA ALA A 536 14.81 0.11 -30.91
C ALA A 536 16.07 -0.59 -30.36
N GLN A 537 16.64 -1.53 -31.12
CA GLN A 537 17.94 -2.14 -30.81
C GLN A 537 19.09 -1.13 -30.83
N ASN A 538 18.92 0.03 -31.51
CA ASN A 538 19.88 1.11 -31.50
C ASN A 538 19.61 2.10 -30.37
N HIS A 539 20.19 1.87 -29.20
CA HIS A 539 20.00 2.67 -27.98
C HIS A 539 20.25 4.19 -28.14
N SER A 540 20.99 4.62 -29.16
CA SER A 540 21.16 6.06 -29.44
C SER A 540 19.87 6.73 -29.94
N GLN A 541 18.93 5.95 -30.45
CA GLN A 541 17.66 6.39 -31.03
C GLN A 541 16.48 6.09 -30.12
N VAL A 542 16.70 5.45 -28.96
CA VAL A 542 15.68 5.08 -28.01
C VAL A 542 15.76 6.02 -26.80
N GLY A 543 14.61 6.50 -26.34
CA GLY A 543 14.44 7.14 -25.05
C GLY A 543 13.44 6.38 -24.23
N HIS A 544 13.45 6.56 -22.91
CA HIS A 544 12.48 6.00 -21.98
C HIS A 544 11.69 7.12 -21.30
N ALA A 545 10.36 7.04 -21.26
CA ALA A 545 9.51 8.06 -20.67
C ALA A 545 8.18 7.49 -20.16
N LEU A 546 7.54 8.22 -19.25
CA LEU A 546 6.15 8.00 -18.91
C LEU A 546 5.27 8.41 -20.10
N TYR A 547 4.26 7.60 -20.40
CA TYR A 547 3.23 7.87 -21.39
C TYR A 547 1.98 8.45 -20.67
N CYS A 548 1.63 9.70 -20.97
CA CYS A 548 0.51 10.38 -20.33
C CYS A 548 -0.44 10.92 -21.40
N VAL A 549 -1.70 10.50 -21.34
CA VAL A 549 -2.76 11.11 -22.16
C VAL A 549 -3.22 12.38 -21.46
N ALA A 550 -3.37 13.49 -22.21
CA ALA A 550 -3.82 14.76 -21.67
C ALA A 550 -4.63 15.54 -22.72
N GLY A 551 -5.46 16.48 -22.27
CA GLY A 551 -6.21 17.38 -23.13
C GLY A 551 -5.74 18.81 -23.02
N GLU A 552 -6.26 19.67 -23.89
CA GLU A 552 -5.90 21.11 -24.00
C GLU A 552 -5.88 21.85 -22.64
N GLY A 553 -6.91 21.68 -21.81
CA GLY A 553 -7.07 22.37 -20.54
C GLY A 553 -6.22 21.81 -19.40
N TYR A 554 -5.62 20.64 -19.54
CA TYR A 554 -4.96 19.92 -18.44
C TYR A 554 -3.82 20.71 -17.81
N PHE A 555 -2.86 21.18 -18.60
CA PHE A 555 -1.69 21.90 -18.08
C PHE A 555 -2.09 23.19 -17.35
N ARG A 556 -3.06 23.92 -17.90
CA ARG A 556 -3.59 25.16 -17.29
C ARG A 556 -4.30 24.87 -15.97
N THR A 557 -5.15 23.83 -15.95
CA THR A 557 -5.90 23.44 -14.76
C THR A 557 -4.97 22.94 -13.66
N MET A 558 -3.94 22.18 -14.00
CA MET A 558 -2.93 21.73 -13.05
C MET A 558 -1.90 22.82 -12.70
N GLY A 559 -1.86 23.94 -13.42
CA GLY A 559 -0.86 24.99 -13.22
C GLY A 559 0.55 24.57 -13.62
N ILE A 560 0.68 23.67 -14.61
CA ILE A 560 1.96 23.24 -15.18
C ILE A 560 2.38 24.31 -16.21
N PRO A 561 3.52 24.99 -16.04
CA PRO A 561 3.90 26.08 -16.93
C PRO A 561 4.39 25.57 -18.30
N LEU A 562 4.02 26.28 -19.35
CA LEU A 562 4.64 26.13 -20.66
C LEU A 562 6.03 26.79 -20.63
N ILE A 563 7.06 26.03 -20.96
CA ILE A 563 8.44 26.50 -21.01
C ILE A 563 8.80 27.01 -22.43
N ARG A 564 8.37 26.25 -23.45
CA ARG A 564 8.64 26.58 -24.86
C ARG A 564 7.63 25.93 -25.78
N GLY A 565 7.36 26.58 -26.93
CA GLY A 565 6.44 26.05 -27.93
C GLY A 565 4.97 26.35 -27.61
N ARG A 566 4.09 25.38 -27.84
CA ARG A 566 2.66 25.46 -27.53
C ARG A 566 2.14 24.23 -26.79
N MET A 567 1.03 24.37 -26.12
CA MET A 567 0.22 23.27 -25.58
C MET A 567 -0.69 22.69 -26.68
N PHE A 568 -1.42 21.62 -26.34
CA PHE A 568 -2.48 21.10 -27.19
C PHE A 568 -3.58 22.16 -27.41
N GLY A 569 -4.23 22.10 -28.57
CA GLY A 569 -5.30 22.99 -28.93
C GLY A 569 -6.39 22.30 -29.78
N GLU A 570 -7.44 22.99 -30.13
CA GLU A 570 -8.57 22.46 -30.91
C GLU A 570 -8.16 21.92 -32.29
N GLN A 571 -7.05 22.44 -32.83
CA GLN A 571 -6.50 21.99 -34.13
C GLN A 571 -5.84 20.60 -34.08
N ASP A 572 -5.61 20.04 -32.88
CA ASP A 572 -4.95 18.77 -32.70
C ASP A 572 -6.01 17.66 -32.59
N ASP A 573 -6.59 17.26 -33.70
CA ASP A 573 -7.65 16.27 -33.83
C ASP A 573 -7.15 14.98 -34.52
N LEU A 574 -8.04 14.00 -34.71
CA LEU A 574 -7.74 12.71 -35.36
C LEU A 574 -7.22 12.85 -36.80
N SER A 575 -7.59 13.95 -37.50
CA SER A 575 -7.28 14.18 -38.90
C SER A 575 -5.94 14.94 -39.07
N SER A 576 -5.49 15.63 -38.04
CA SER A 576 -4.27 16.43 -38.05
C SER A 576 -3.00 15.57 -37.80
N PRO A 577 -1.80 16.06 -38.15
CA PRO A 577 -0.56 15.41 -37.74
C PRO A 577 -0.50 15.26 -36.21
N HIS A 578 -0.15 14.06 -35.75
CA HIS A 578 -0.13 13.79 -34.32
C HIS A 578 0.98 14.57 -33.62
N VAL A 579 0.70 15.08 -32.43
CA VAL A 579 1.61 15.95 -31.69
C VAL A 579 1.87 15.40 -30.27
N ALA A 580 3.04 15.78 -29.74
CA ALA A 580 3.42 15.51 -28.37
C ALA A 580 3.86 16.80 -27.66
N VAL A 581 3.57 16.87 -26.37
CA VAL A 581 4.17 17.81 -25.43
C VAL A 581 5.05 17.02 -24.47
N ILE A 582 6.27 17.50 -24.20
CA ILE A 582 7.23 16.77 -23.37
C ILE A 582 7.59 17.54 -22.10
N SER A 583 8.00 16.83 -21.05
CA SER A 583 8.54 17.46 -19.85
C SER A 583 9.92 18.05 -20.10
N GLU A 584 10.29 19.06 -19.31
CA GLU A 584 11.63 19.66 -19.35
C GLU A 584 12.71 18.65 -19.00
N ALA A 585 12.44 17.70 -18.07
CA ALA A 585 13.33 16.60 -17.72
C ALA A 585 13.68 15.74 -18.94
N LEU A 586 12.69 15.37 -19.76
CA LEU A 586 12.92 14.63 -20.98
C LEU A 586 13.73 15.44 -21.99
N ALA A 587 13.38 16.71 -22.17
CA ALA A 587 14.10 17.60 -23.08
C ALA A 587 15.59 17.73 -22.70
N ARG A 588 15.89 17.92 -21.40
CA ARG A 588 17.27 17.98 -20.88
C ARG A 588 18.02 16.66 -21.05
N GLN A 589 17.35 15.53 -20.85
CA GLN A 589 17.97 14.21 -20.91
C GLN A 589 18.35 13.80 -22.35
N ARG A 590 17.47 14.05 -23.32
CA ARG A 590 17.63 13.54 -24.69
C ARG A 590 18.13 14.59 -25.69
N TRP A 591 17.88 15.86 -25.41
CA TRP A 591 18.31 16.99 -26.28
C TRP A 591 19.00 18.09 -25.47
N PRO A 592 20.10 17.79 -24.72
CA PRO A 592 20.69 18.72 -23.74
C PRO A 592 21.15 20.04 -24.35
N ASN A 593 21.53 20.06 -25.65
CA ASN A 593 22.11 21.23 -26.31
C ASN A 593 21.31 21.70 -27.54
N ARG A 594 20.09 21.20 -27.72
CA ARG A 594 19.25 21.58 -28.86
C ARG A 594 17.78 21.70 -28.51
N ASN A 595 17.03 22.41 -29.31
CA ASN A 595 15.59 22.52 -29.18
C ASN A 595 14.91 21.31 -29.83
N PRO A 596 14.16 20.50 -29.10
CA PRO A 596 13.46 19.35 -29.66
C PRO A 596 12.12 19.71 -30.36
N ILE A 597 11.67 20.95 -30.33
CA ILE A 597 10.40 21.36 -31.00
C ILE A 597 10.56 21.16 -32.51
N GLY A 598 9.61 20.43 -33.11
CA GLY A 598 9.63 20.00 -34.50
C GLY A 598 10.28 18.65 -34.77
N GLU A 599 10.94 18.05 -33.77
CA GLU A 599 11.44 16.68 -33.87
C GLU A 599 10.30 15.68 -33.85
N ALA A 600 10.45 14.61 -34.65
CA ALA A 600 9.49 13.52 -34.70
C ALA A 600 9.95 12.36 -33.80
N ILE A 601 9.05 11.82 -33.02
CA ILE A 601 9.24 10.64 -32.19
C ILE A 601 8.15 9.61 -32.50
N ASP A 602 8.40 8.35 -32.14
CA ASP A 602 7.38 7.29 -32.20
C ASP A 602 7.28 6.62 -30.83
N PHE A 603 6.07 6.54 -30.31
CA PHE A 603 5.75 5.93 -29.02
C PHE A 603 4.59 4.92 -29.15
N GLY A 604 4.47 4.35 -30.35
CA GLY A 604 3.36 3.49 -30.73
C GLY A 604 3.29 2.15 -30.00
N ASN A 605 4.39 1.70 -29.39
CA ASN A 605 4.39 0.52 -28.52
C ASN A 605 3.51 0.68 -27.26
N MET A 606 3.13 1.91 -26.89
CA MET A 606 2.27 2.17 -25.73
C MET A 606 0.77 2.15 -26.04
N ASP A 607 0.38 2.45 -27.28
CA ASP A 607 -1.03 2.60 -27.67
C ASP A 607 -1.40 1.88 -28.97
N GLY A 608 -0.47 1.14 -29.56
CA GLY A 608 -0.69 0.41 -30.81
C GLY A 608 -0.64 1.28 -32.07
N ASN A 609 -0.35 2.58 -31.97
CA ASN A 609 -0.42 3.52 -33.07
C ASN A 609 0.98 4.03 -33.48
N LEU A 610 1.51 3.51 -34.59
CA LEU A 610 2.83 3.85 -35.13
C LEU A 610 2.88 5.19 -35.90
N LYS A 611 1.80 6.01 -35.90
CA LYS A 611 1.88 7.35 -36.47
C LYS A 611 2.88 8.21 -35.66
N PRO A 612 3.82 8.90 -36.31
CA PRO A 612 4.81 9.71 -35.60
C PRO A 612 4.15 10.87 -34.87
N LEU A 613 4.73 11.23 -33.72
CA LEU A 613 4.36 12.37 -32.89
C LEU A 613 5.36 13.50 -33.13
N THR A 614 4.91 14.69 -33.49
CA THR A 614 5.77 15.87 -33.58
C THR A 614 5.77 16.59 -32.24
N ILE A 615 6.95 16.85 -31.68
CA ILE A 615 7.07 17.62 -30.42
C ILE A 615 6.72 19.08 -30.71
N VAL A 616 5.64 19.57 -30.09
CA VAL A 616 5.15 20.95 -30.28
C VAL A 616 5.36 21.84 -29.06
N GLY A 617 5.61 21.25 -27.88
CA GLY A 617 5.79 22.02 -26.66
C GLY A 617 6.63 21.30 -25.61
N ILE A 618 7.22 22.13 -24.72
CA ILE A 618 7.93 21.70 -23.52
C ILE A 618 7.26 22.33 -22.33
N VAL A 619 6.87 21.52 -21.35
CA VAL A 619 6.21 21.95 -20.11
C VAL A 619 7.09 21.69 -18.90
N GLY A 620 6.79 22.36 -17.81
CA GLY A 620 7.49 22.19 -16.53
C GLY A 620 7.45 20.77 -16.00
N ASP A 621 8.43 20.42 -15.23
CA ASP A 621 8.55 19.10 -14.62
C ASP A 621 7.55 18.89 -13.50
N ILE A 622 6.98 17.68 -13.44
CA ILE A 622 6.15 17.21 -12.34
C ILE A 622 6.73 15.93 -11.71
N ARG A 623 6.40 15.72 -10.43
CA ARG A 623 6.74 14.49 -9.71
C ARG A 623 5.60 13.48 -9.85
N ALA A 624 5.49 12.88 -11.03
CA ALA A 624 4.36 12.02 -11.37
C ALA A 624 4.26 10.76 -10.50
N ARG A 625 5.39 10.09 -10.22
CA ARG A 625 5.44 8.85 -9.42
C ARG A 625 5.33 9.08 -7.90
N GLY A 626 5.45 10.33 -7.44
CA GLY A 626 5.36 10.69 -6.02
C GLY A 626 6.41 11.71 -5.60
N LEU A 627 6.15 12.40 -4.48
CA LEU A 627 7.00 13.50 -4.00
C LEU A 627 8.42 13.07 -3.58
N ASN A 628 8.62 11.79 -3.29
CA ASN A 628 9.92 11.20 -2.92
C ASN A 628 10.80 10.86 -4.13
N PHE A 629 10.24 10.84 -5.34
CA PHE A 629 10.99 10.57 -6.57
C PHE A 629 11.41 11.88 -7.24
N PRO A 630 12.50 11.90 -8.00
CA PRO A 630 12.84 13.02 -8.87
C PRO A 630 11.75 13.18 -9.96
N PRO A 631 11.68 14.35 -10.63
CA PRO A 631 10.84 14.50 -11.80
C PRO A 631 11.18 13.46 -12.85
N SER A 632 10.15 12.78 -13.39
CA SER A 632 10.33 11.75 -14.43
C SER A 632 10.27 12.38 -15.83
N PRO A 633 10.99 11.82 -16.81
CA PRO A 633 10.75 12.12 -18.21
C PRO A 633 9.32 11.73 -18.60
N ILE A 634 8.56 12.64 -19.21
CA ILE A 634 7.15 12.43 -19.59
C ILE A 634 6.92 12.86 -21.03
N ILE A 635 6.19 12.04 -21.77
CA ILE A 635 5.59 12.40 -23.07
C ILE A 635 4.09 12.47 -22.87
N TYR A 636 3.52 13.63 -23.13
CA TYR A 636 2.07 13.85 -23.15
C TYR A 636 1.58 13.73 -24.59
N VAL A 637 0.46 13.02 -24.77
CA VAL A 637 -0.23 12.87 -26.06
C VAL A 637 -1.67 13.38 -25.93
N ASP A 638 -2.22 13.94 -27.00
CA ASP A 638 -3.61 14.45 -26.96
C ASP A 638 -4.60 13.28 -27.06
N TYR A 639 -5.59 13.23 -26.14
CA TYR A 639 -6.62 12.20 -26.14
C TYR A 639 -7.47 12.17 -27.41
N ARG A 640 -7.56 13.30 -28.13
CA ARG A 640 -8.25 13.40 -29.43
C ARG A 640 -7.51 12.71 -30.55
N GLN A 641 -6.19 12.51 -30.41
CA GLN A 641 -5.35 11.88 -31.43
C GLN A 641 -4.99 10.44 -31.10
N ARG A 642 -4.83 10.12 -29.81
CA ARG A 642 -4.31 8.83 -29.36
C ARG A 642 -5.32 7.97 -28.62
N GLY A 643 -6.48 8.52 -28.31
CA GLY A 643 -7.51 7.80 -27.57
C GLY A 643 -7.12 7.44 -26.12
N MET A 644 -8.09 6.99 -25.37
CA MET A 644 -7.89 6.39 -24.06
C MET A 644 -7.89 4.87 -24.25
N ASN A 645 -6.77 4.21 -24.03
CA ASN A 645 -6.72 2.75 -24.03
C ASN A 645 -7.50 2.18 -22.81
N ALA A 646 -7.84 0.91 -22.88
CA ALA A 646 -8.64 0.21 -21.87
C ALA A 646 -8.09 0.33 -20.44
N ASN A 647 -6.76 0.51 -20.29
CA ASN A 647 -6.09 0.67 -19.03
C ASN A 647 -6.08 2.12 -18.48
N SER A 648 -6.69 3.07 -19.20
CA SER A 648 -6.78 4.46 -18.77
C SER A 648 -8.05 4.68 -17.97
N SER A 649 -7.91 5.18 -16.75
CA SER A 649 -9.03 5.75 -16.00
C SER A 649 -9.08 7.25 -16.27
N PRO A 650 -9.83 7.70 -17.30
CA PRO A 650 -9.90 9.11 -17.62
C PRO A 650 -10.35 9.90 -16.40
N THR A 651 -9.61 10.94 -16.10
CA THR A 651 -9.87 11.81 -14.97
C THR A 651 -10.01 13.24 -15.46
N ILE A 652 -11.16 13.84 -15.24
CA ILE A 652 -11.33 15.26 -15.44
C ILE A 652 -10.93 15.98 -14.17
N VAL A 653 -10.08 16.98 -14.33
CA VAL A 653 -9.70 17.93 -13.27
C VAL A 653 -10.37 19.26 -13.52
N MET A 654 -10.96 19.83 -12.48
CA MET A 654 -11.62 21.14 -12.53
C MET A 654 -11.08 22.01 -11.41
N ARG A 655 -10.63 23.21 -11.76
CA ARG A 655 -10.31 24.26 -10.80
C ARG A 655 -11.53 25.13 -10.59
N SER A 656 -11.89 25.40 -9.34
CA SER A 656 -13.07 26.15 -9.01
C SER A 656 -12.82 27.14 -7.89
N ALA A 657 -13.41 28.34 -8.02
CA ALA A 657 -13.50 29.31 -6.93
C ALA A 657 -14.68 29.02 -5.97
N ALA A 658 -15.69 28.26 -6.42
CA ALA A 658 -16.85 27.87 -5.63
C ALA A 658 -16.58 26.63 -4.75
N PRO A 659 -17.40 26.42 -3.69
CA PRO A 659 -17.28 25.25 -2.84
C PRO A 659 -17.38 23.92 -3.61
N ALA A 660 -16.53 22.96 -3.28
CA ALA A 660 -16.46 21.66 -3.99
C ALA A 660 -17.80 20.92 -4.04
N GLY A 661 -18.61 20.97 -2.95
CA GLY A 661 -19.91 20.29 -2.91
C GLY A 661 -20.92 20.78 -3.95
N GLU A 662 -20.96 22.10 -4.20
CA GLU A 662 -21.84 22.70 -5.23
C GLU A 662 -21.39 22.29 -6.62
N MET A 663 -20.10 22.32 -6.88
CA MET A 663 -19.52 21.94 -8.16
C MET A 663 -19.71 20.45 -8.46
N VAL A 664 -19.53 19.58 -7.46
CA VAL A 664 -19.77 18.15 -7.57
C VAL A 664 -21.25 17.86 -7.89
N SER A 665 -22.18 18.58 -7.23
CA SER A 665 -23.62 18.41 -7.50
C SER A 665 -23.99 18.79 -8.95
N ALA A 666 -23.45 19.91 -9.44
CA ALA A 666 -23.66 20.35 -10.82
C ALA A 666 -23.01 19.37 -11.83
N ALA A 667 -21.76 18.95 -11.57
CA ALA A 667 -21.05 18.02 -12.42
C ALA A 667 -21.75 16.64 -12.51
N ARG A 668 -22.32 16.15 -11.40
CA ARG A 668 -23.06 14.88 -11.35
C ARG A 668 -24.25 14.88 -12.34
N GLY A 669 -24.98 15.98 -12.47
CA GLY A 669 -26.05 16.11 -13.45
C GLY A 669 -25.54 15.97 -14.89
N ILE A 670 -24.39 16.61 -15.20
CA ILE A 670 -23.79 16.53 -16.54
C ILE A 670 -23.39 15.09 -16.90
N PHE A 671 -22.76 14.37 -15.98
CA PHE A 671 -22.40 12.98 -16.21
C PHE A 671 -23.63 12.07 -16.32
N HIS A 672 -24.67 12.33 -15.53
CA HIS A 672 -25.93 11.57 -15.66
C HIS A 672 -26.57 11.73 -17.03
N ASP A 673 -26.51 12.93 -17.60
CA ASP A 673 -27.11 13.21 -18.92
C ASP A 673 -26.28 12.64 -20.08
N LEU A 674 -24.94 12.77 -20.02
CA LEU A 674 -24.06 12.42 -21.14
C LEU A 674 -23.48 11.00 -21.06
N ALA A 675 -23.33 10.46 -19.87
CA ALA A 675 -22.72 9.15 -19.61
C ALA A 675 -23.43 8.43 -18.45
N PRO A 676 -24.73 8.11 -18.57
CA PRO A 676 -25.53 7.55 -17.47
C PRO A 676 -25.01 6.20 -16.97
N ASP A 677 -24.33 5.43 -17.83
CA ASP A 677 -23.77 4.13 -17.51
C ASP A 677 -22.34 4.20 -16.94
N ALA A 678 -21.73 5.40 -16.87
CA ALA A 678 -20.39 5.61 -16.36
C ALA A 678 -20.43 6.11 -14.90
N PRO A 679 -20.21 5.26 -13.90
CA PRO A 679 -20.10 5.71 -12.52
C PRO A 679 -18.86 6.59 -12.37
N VAL A 680 -19.06 7.74 -11.72
CA VAL A 680 -18.02 8.76 -11.52
C VAL A 680 -17.64 8.84 -10.06
N LYS A 681 -16.36 8.73 -9.76
CA LYS A 681 -15.80 9.03 -8.45
C LYS A 681 -15.44 10.51 -8.39
N PHE A 682 -16.16 11.25 -7.57
CA PHE A 682 -15.84 12.64 -7.26
C PHE A 682 -14.98 12.70 -6.02
N SER A 683 -13.87 13.41 -6.08
CA SER A 683 -13.02 13.71 -4.92
C SER A 683 -12.33 15.06 -5.09
N THR A 684 -11.77 15.56 -4.01
CA THR A 684 -10.86 16.69 -4.08
C THR A 684 -9.44 16.18 -4.26
N PHE A 685 -8.58 16.95 -4.93
CA PHE A 685 -7.17 16.54 -5.07
C PHE A 685 -6.47 16.45 -3.71
N ALA A 686 -6.94 17.19 -2.71
CA ALA A 686 -6.44 17.11 -1.33
C ALA A 686 -6.76 15.74 -0.68
N GLU A 687 -7.91 15.13 -0.97
CA GLU A 687 -8.27 13.79 -0.52
C GLU A 687 -7.39 12.73 -1.19
N GLU A 688 -7.15 12.82 -2.50
CA GLU A 688 -6.24 11.91 -3.22
C GLU A 688 -4.81 11.99 -2.68
N MET A 689 -4.29 13.20 -2.45
CA MET A 689 -2.99 13.42 -1.81
C MET A 689 -2.97 12.92 -0.36
N GLY A 690 -4.10 13.06 0.36
CA GLY A 690 -4.27 12.52 1.71
C GLY A 690 -4.09 11.02 1.74
N GLY A 691 -4.66 10.30 0.78
CA GLY A 691 -4.49 8.87 0.60
C GLY A 691 -3.02 8.46 0.37
N TRP A 692 -2.32 9.17 -0.53
CA TRP A 692 -0.90 8.91 -0.81
C TRP A 692 0.03 9.19 0.39
N LEU A 693 -0.30 10.21 1.20
CA LEU A 693 0.45 10.56 2.40
C LEU A 693 0.08 9.70 3.63
N ALA A 694 -0.98 8.88 3.54
CA ALA A 694 -1.55 8.18 4.69
C ALA A 694 -0.54 7.27 5.40
N ASP A 695 0.28 6.50 4.65
CA ASP A 695 1.32 5.63 5.21
C ASP A 695 2.30 6.38 6.11
N ARG A 696 2.72 7.57 5.68
CA ARG A 696 3.72 8.37 6.39
C ARG A 696 3.12 9.17 7.54
N ARG A 697 1.88 9.66 7.39
CA ARG A 697 1.11 10.25 8.48
C ARG A 697 0.87 9.24 9.59
N PHE A 698 0.55 8.01 9.23
CA PHE A 698 0.35 6.91 10.17
C PHE A 698 1.62 6.65 11.00
N LEU A 699 2.78 6.52 10.36
CA LEU A 699 4.06 6.34 11.05
C LEU A 699 4.37 7.49 12.00
N LEU A 700 4.11 8.74 11.61
CA LEU A 700 4.33 9.90 12.46
C LEU A 700 3.38 9.94 13.66
N LEU A 701 2.10 9.64 13.45
CA LEU A 701 1.12 9.58 14.54
C LEU A 701 1.50 8.53 15.57
N LEU A 702 1.98 7.36 15.13
CA LEU A 702 2.38 6.28 16.02
C LEU A 702 3.68 6.55 16.80
N VAL A 703 4.59 7.35 16.26
CA VAL A 703 5.85 7.74 16.94
C VAL A 703 5.64 9.01 17.78
N GLY A 704 4.63 9.82 17.47
CA GLY A 704 4.29 11.04 18.21
C GLY A 704 3.38 10.83 19.42
N ILE A 705 2.82 9.63 19.58
CA ILE A 705 2.07 9.20 20.79
C ILE A 705 3.05 8.63 21.81
#